data_6bc5cae06ec4cae357bc2fed17b1be37
#
_entry.id   6bc5cae06ec4cae357bc2fed17b1be37
#
_cell.length_a   1.000
_cell.length_b   1.000
_cell.length_c   1.000
_cell.angle_alpha   90.00
_cell.angle_beta   90.00
_cell.angle_gamma   90.00
#
_symmetry.space_group_name_H-M   'P 1'
#
loop_
_entity.id
_entity.type
_entity.pdbx_description
1 polymer ?
#
loop_
_entity_poly.entity_id
_entity_poly.type
_entity_poly.pdbx_seq_one_letter_code
_entity_poly.pdbx_strand_id
1 'polypeptide(L)'
;MNGSTTFDLPISGMTCASCAGRVERALGKVPGVQSVSVNLANERAHVEVLGQMDPGVLIAAVDKAGYTATLPQSETATDANQAERLHRERCSLLVAIVLALPLVLPMLVEPFGLHWMLPAWVQFTLATPVQFILGARFYIAAWKAVRAGAGNMDLLVAIGTSAGYGLSLYEWLTTPAGSMPHLYFEASAVVIALVLLGKYLESRAKRQTASAIRALEALRPERAIRVLDGHEEEVAINALQLNDLVLVKPGERFPVDGEVVEGQSHADEALISGESLPVPKQPGDSVTGGAINGEGRLLVRTRAIGAESVLARIIRLVEDAQAAKAPIQKLVDKVSQVFVPAVLVLALITLVGWWLYGASLETAIINAVAVLVIACPCALGLATPTAIMAGTGVAARYGILIKDAEALERAHEVSAVVFDKTGTLTSGAPNIAHLVAVDGNDAAILQQAGALQRGSEHPLAKAVLDTCRERGLVVADVTASQSLTGRGIAGTLDGRQLALGNRRLLEESGLSAGDLATHASDWEAEGRTLSWLIEQGAQPRVLGLFAFGDTLKPGALEAVNRLKAQHISSHLLTGDNRGSARVVAQALGIDDVHAEVLPADKAATVTALKKTGVVAMVGDGINDAPALAAADIGIAMGGGTDVAMHAAGITLMRGDPRLVPAALEISRKTYAKIRQNLFWAFVYNLIGIPLAAFGLLNPVLAGAAMALSSVSVVSNALLLKTWKPKDLEDQRP
;
A
#
# COMPACT_ATOMS: atom_id res chain seq x y z
N MET A 1 -6.69 8.10 29.78
CA MET A 1 -6.72 7.57 28.41
C MET A 1 -6.04 6.21 28.46
N ASN A 2 -6.80 5.12 28.38
CA ASN A 2 -6.23 3.76 28.36
C ASN A 2 -5.63 3.56 26.98
N GLY A 3 -4.32 3.69 26.83
CA GLY A 3 -3.63 3.44 25.57
C GLY A 3 -3.83 1.99 25.13
N SER A 4 -4.23 1.78 23.88
CA SER A 4 -4.15 0.46 23.25
C SER A 4 -2.70 0.16 22.91
N THR A 5 -2.25 -1.05 23.19
CA THR A 5 -0.93 -1.55 22.79
C THR A 5 -1.11 -2.55 21.66
N THR A 6 -0.26 -2.45 20.65
CA THR A 6 -0.31 -3.32 19.46
C THR A 6 0.85 -4.29 19.46
N PHE A 7 0.60 -5.57 19.16
CA PHE A 7 1.62 -6.60 19.01
C PHE A 7 1.56 -7.22 17.63
N ASP A 8 2.69 -7.29 16.95
CA ASP A 8 2.89 -8.02 15.69
C ASP A 8 3.68 -9.29 15.96
N LEU A 9 2.98 -10.44 15.95
CA LEU A 9 3.57 -11.73 16.26
C LEU A 9 3.80 -12.55 14.98
N PRO A 10 5.05 -12.89 14.63
CA PRO A 10 5.35 -13.91 13.64
C PRO A 10 4.80 -15.27 14.07
N ILE A 11 4.05 -15.93 13.18
CA ILE A 11 3.42 -17.22 13.46
C ILE A 11 3.86 -18.26 12.45
N SER A 12 4.46 -19.33 12.94
CA SER A 12 4.91 -20.46 12.12
C SER A 12 3.91 -21.62 12.14
N GLY A 13 3.84 -22.35 11.01
CA GLY A 13 3.04 -23.58 10.90
C GLY A 13 1.65 -23.39 10.33
N MET A 14 1.26 -22.17 9.91
CA MET A 14 0.01 -21.94 9.18
C MET A 14 0.17 -22.37 7.72
N THR A 15 -0.74 -23.19 7.20
CA THR A 15 -0.68 -23.73 5.83
C THR A 15 -1.88 -23.31 4.96
N CYS A 16 -2.96 -22.83 5.58
CA CYS A 16 -4.19 -22.46 4.88
C CYS A 16 -5.01 -21.42 5.66
N ALA A 17 -6.04 -20.86 5.00
CA ALA A 17 -6.94 -19.87 5.58
C ALA A 17 -7.63 -20.35 6.88
N SER A 18 -7.99 -21.64 6.96
CA SER A 18 -8.60 -22.21 8.19
C SER A 18 -7.62 -22.22 9.37
N CYS A 19 -6.31 -22.34 9.11
CA CYS A 19 -5.26 -22.23 10.13
C CYS A 19 -5.21 -20.80 10.69
N ALA A 20 -5.17 -19.79 9.82
CA ALA A 20 -5.18 -18.38 10.20
C ALA A 20 -6.43 -18.03 11.04
N GLY A 21 -7.62 -18.46 10.60
CA GLY A 21 -8.87 -18.24 11.35
C GLY A 21 -8.91 -18.97 12.71
N ARG A 22 -8.13 -20.05 12.90
CA ARG A 22 -8.00 -20.72 14.19
C ARG A 22 -7.13 -19.93 15.15
N VAL A 23 -5.99 -19.45 14.69
CA VAL A 23 -5.10 -18.57 15.47
C VAL A 23 -5.85 -17.31 15.89
N GLU A 24 -6.57 -16.69 14.96
CA GLU A 24 -7.37 -15.49 15.19
C GLU A 24 -8.42 -15.71 16.29
N ARG A 25 -9.14 -16.83 16.24
CA ARG A 25 -10.10 -17.21 17.30
C ARG A 25 -9.45 -17.53 18.64
N ALA A 26 -8.23 -18.07 18.65
CA ALA A 26 -7.52 -18.38 19.88
C ALA A 26 -7.03 -17.10 20.57
N LEU A 27 -6.45 -16.17 19.80
CA LEU A 27 -6.02 -14.87 20.28
C LEU A 27 -7.19 -13.99 20.72
N GLY A 28 -8.30 -13.98 19.96
CA GLY A 28 -9.49 -13.21 20.31
C GLY A 28 -10.22 -13.67 21.57
N LYS A 29 -9.88 -14.87 22.12
CA LYS A 29 -10.39 -15.35 23.40
C LYS A 29 -9.54 -14.91 24.58
N VAL A 30 -8.38 -14.30 24.36
CA VAL A 30 -7.51 -13.82 25.43
C VAL A 30 -8.12 -12.57 26.05
N PRO A 31 -8.31 -12.51 27.37
CA PRO A 31 -8.87 -11.34 28.04
C PRO A 31 -8.01 -10.11 27.80
N GLY A 32 -8.64 -8.98 27.44
CA GLY A 32 -7.95 -7.73 27.14
C GLY A 32 -7.61 -7.51 25.66
N VAL A 33 -7.80 -8.51 24.80
CA VAL A 33 -7.65 -8.36 23.36
C VAL A 33 -8.90 -7.67 22.78
N GLN A 34 -8.70 -6.57 22.05
CA GLN A 34 -9.76 -5.81 21.37
C GLN A 34 -9.99 -6.28 19.94
N SER A 35 -8.91 -6.39 19.20
CA SER A 35 -8.96 -6.86 17.82
C SER A 35 -7.81 -7.80 17.50
N VAL A 36 -8.05 -8.73 16.58
CA VAL A 36 -7.04 -9.65 16.05
C VAL A 36 -7.23 -9.79 14.55
N SER A 37 -6.16 -9.62 13.82
CA SER A 37 -6.09 -9.94 12.39
C SER A 37 -4.91 -10.87 12.15
N VAL A 38 -5.15 -12.03 11.55
CA VAL A 38 -4.09 -13.00 11.22
C VAL A 38 -3.97 -13.11 9.72
N ASN A 39 -2.82 -12.71 9.18
CA ASN A 39 -2.54 -12.74 7.75
C ASN A 39 -1.67 -13.96 7.41
N LEU A 40 -2.20 -14.83 6.54
CA LEU A 40 -1.50 -16.03 6.09
C LEU A 40 -0.34 -15.71 5.15
N ALA A 41 -0.38 -14.59 4.41
CA ALA A 41 0.62 -14.29 3.38
C ALA A 41 1.95 -13.83 3.98
N ASN A 42 1.91 -12.99 5.02
CA ASN A 42 3.10 -12.53 5.75
C ASN A 42 3.38 -13.36 7.01
N GLU A 43 2.51 -14.34 7.33
CA GLU A 43 2.61 -15.23 8.50
C GLU A 43 2.68 -14.46 9.84
N ARG A 44 1.95 -13.33 9.95
CA ARG A 44 1.88 -12.49 11.16
C ARG A 44 0.47 -12.39 11.72
N ALA A 45 0.37 -12.25 13.03
CA ALA A 45 -0.84 -11.84 13.72
C ALA A 45 -0.66 -10.43 14.29
N HIS A 46 -1.56 -9.56 13.92
CA HIS A 46 -1.69 -8.21 14.45
C HIS A 46 -2.74 -8.24 15.56
N VAL A 47 -2.35 -7.88 16.79
CA VAL A 47 -3.19 -7.98 17.98
C VAL A 47 -3.22 -6.65 18.70
N GLU A 48 -4.40 -6.07 18.84
CA GLU A 48 -4.62 -4.87 19.64
C GLU A 48 -5.14 -5.26 21.02
N VAL A 49 -4.52 -4.75 22.06
CA VAL A 49 -4.88 -5.03 23.45
C VAL A 49 -5.15 -3.76 24.22
N LEU A 50 -6.05 -3.82 25.20
CA LEU A 50 -6.31 -2.75 26.17
C LEU A 50 -5.22 -2.75 27.25
N GLY A 51 -4.46 -1.65 27.35
CA GLY A 51 -3.42 -1.49 28.36
C GLY A 51 -2.15 -2.28 28.06
N GLN A 52 -1.34 -2.53 29.10
CA GLN A 52 -0.13 -3.35 29.00
C GLN A 52 -0.46 -4.83 29.20
N MET A 53 -0.01 -5.66 28.27
CA MET A 53 -0.16 -7.14 28.34
C MET A 53 1.21 -7.79 28.13
N ASP A 54 1.46 -8.89 28.87
CA ASP A 54 2.64 -9.71 28.62
C ASP A 54 2.48 -10.46 27.28
N PRO A 55 3.37 -10.28 26.30
CA PRO A 55 3.35 -11.03 25.05
C PRO A 55 3.36 -12.55 25.23
N GLY A 56 3.91 -13.04 26.34
CA GLY A 56 3.93 -14.47 26.67
C GLY A 56 2.54 -15.11 26.73
N VAL A 57 1.52 -14.34 27.12
CA VAL A 57 0.12 -14.82 27.17
C VAL A 57 -0.42 -15.04 25.75
N LEU A 58 -0.10 -14.14 24.82
CA LEU A 58 -0.49 -14.27 23.42
C LEU A 58 0.22 -15.46 22.76
N ILE A 59 1.53 -15.61 23.00
CA ILE A 59 2.32 -16.73 22.49
C ILE A 59 1.75 -18.06 23.01
N ALA A 60 1.45 -18.17 24.30
CA ALA A 60 0.85 -19.38 24.87
C ALA A 60 -0.53 -19.72 24.28
N ALA A 61 -1.33 -18.69 23.92
CA ALA A 61 -2.62 -18.91 23.25
C ALA A 61 -2.44 -19.47 21.84
N VAL A 62 -1.43 -19.02 21.10
CA VAL A 62 -1.08 -19.52 19.77
C VAL A 62 -0.54 -20.97 19.86
N ASP A 63 0.34 -21.25 20.81
CA ASP A 63 0.88 -22.61 21.04
C ASP A 63 -0.23 -23.59 21.40
N LYS A 64 -1.18 -23.18 22.23
CA LYS A 64 -2.35 -23.99 22.57
C LYS A 64 -3.25 -24.27 21.36
N ALA A 65 -3.27 -23.35 20.37
CA ALA A 65 -3.95 -23.57 19.09
C ALA A 65 -3.19 -24.50 18.14
N GLY A 66 -1.96 -24.90 18.50
CA GLY A 66 -1.12 -25.83 17.75
C GLY A 66 -0.17 -25.18 16.76
N TYR A 67 0.10 -23.89 16.91
CA TYR A 67 1.03 -23.10 16.10
C TYR A 67 2.12 -22.50 16.98
N THR A 68 3.19 -21.99 16.37
CA THR A 68 4.29 -21.39 17.12
C THR A 68 4.35 -19.90 16.84
N ALA A 69 4.23 -19.08 17.88
CA ALA A 69 4.44 -17.64 17.79
C ALA A 69 5.80 -17.27 18.42
N THR A 70 6.45 -16.25 17.87
CA THR A 70 7.70 -15.69 18.39
C THR A 70 7.58 -14.19 18.55
N LEU A 71 8.41 -13.59 19.40
CA LEU A 71 8.57 -12.14 19.40
C LEU A 71 9.26 -11.68 18.10
N PRO A 72 8.98 -10.46 17.62
CA PRO A 72 9.67 -9.90 16.47
C PRO A 72 11.18 -9.97 16.68
N GLN A 73 11.88 -10.65 15.78
CA GLN A 73 13.34 -10.70 15.75
C GLN A 73 13.87 -9.56 14.86
N SER A 74 15.17 -9.29 14.94
CA SER A 74 15.80 -8.35 14.03
C SER A 74 15.57 -8.74 12.57
N GLU A 75 15.38 -7.76 11.70
CA GLU A 75 15.05 -7.93 10.28
C GLU A 75 16.04 -8.86 9.55
N THR A 76 17.34 -8.73 9.84
CA THR A 76 18.40 -9.59 9.29
C THR A 76 18.23 -11.07 9.67
N ALA A 77 17.79 -11.38 10.88
CA ALA A 77 17.52 -12.75 11.34
C ALA A 77 16.26 -13.31 10.65
N THR A 78 15.27 -12.49 10.39
CA THR A 78 14.03 -12.89 9.73
C THR A 78 14.28 -13.25 8.26
N ASP A 79 15.07 -12.45 7.53
CA ASP A 79 15.42 -12.71 6.12
C ASP A 79 16.31 -13.95 5.96
N ALA A 80 17.27 -14.16 6.86
CA ALA A 80 18.10 -15.37 6.88
C ALA A 80 17.24 -16.64 7.09
N ASN A 81 16.31 -16.61 8.05
CA ASN A 81 15.41 -17.70 8.33
C ASN A 81 14.45 -18.00 7.14
N GLN A 82 13.97 -16.97 6.44
CA GLN A 82 13.12 -17.15 5.26
C GLN A 82 13.92 -17.73 4.08
N ALA A 83 15.15 -17.31 3.88
CA ALA A 83 16.03 -17.84 2.83
C ALA A 83 16.36 -19.32 3.07
N GLU A 84 16.68 -19.69 4.31
CA GLU A 84 16.94 -21.08 4.71
C GLU A 84 15.69 -21.95 4.53
N ARG A 85 14.53 -21.46 4.90
CA ARG A 85 13.25 -22.16 4.70
C ARG A 85 12.97 -22.43 3.23
N LEU A 86 13.15 -21.43 2.34
CA LEU A 86 12.97 -21.60 0.91
C LEU A 86 13.97 -22.60 0.31
N HIS A 87 15.23 -22.58 0.79
CA HIS A 87 16.23 -23.54 0.39
C HIS A 87 15.84 -24.96 0.80
N ARG A 88 15.38 -25.16 2.04
CA ARG A 88 14.89 -26.44 2.56
C ARG A 88 13.67 -26.95 1.78
N GLU A 89 12.71 -26.08 1.44
CA GLU A 89 11.56 -26.43 0.60
C GLU A 89 11.98 -26.85 -0.81
N ARG A 90 12.95 -26.13 -1.41
CA ARG A 90 13.53 -26.49 -2.72
C ARG A 90 14.22 -27.86 -2.69
N CYS A 91 15.02 -28.14 -1.67
CA CYS A 91 15.68 -29.43 -1.52
C CYS A 91 14.64 -30.55 -1.35
N SER A 92 13.63 -30.37 -0.49
CA SER A 92 12.56 -31.34 -0.31
C SER A 92 11.79 -31.63 -1.60
N LEU A 93 11.51 -30.59 -2.39
CA LEU A 93 10.87 -30.74 -3.69
C LEU A 93 11.75 -31.50 -4.68
N LEU A 94 13.03 -31.18 -4.77
CA LEU A 94 13.95 -31.87 -5.68
C LEU A 94 14.07 -33.34 -5.34
N VAL A 95 14.19 -33.68 -4.06
CA VAL A 95 14.20 -35.08 -3.59
C VAL A 95 12.88 -35.78 -3.91
N ALA A 96 11.73 -35.11 -3.70
CA ALA A 96 10.43 -35.67 -4.07
C ALA A 96 10.31 -35.95 -5.57
N ILE A 97 10.78 -35.04 -6.42
CA ILE A 97 10.76 -35.21 -7.88
C ILE A 97 11.67 -36.35 -8.30
N VAL A 98 12.89 -36.44 -7.77
CA VAL A 98 13.86 -37.52 -8.09
C VAL A 98 13.32 -38.89 -7.72
N LEU A 99 12.63 -39.02 -6.57
CA LEU A 99 12.04 -40.26 -6.12
C LEU A 99 10.71 -40.61 -6.84
N ALA A 100 9.90 -39.60 -7.20
CA ALA A 100 8.63 -39.81 -7.88
C ALA A 100 8.77 -40.01 -9.39
N LEU A 101 9.78 -39.41 -10.03
CA LEU A 101 9.98 -39.50 -11.50
C LEU A 101 10.07 -40.91 -12.03
N PRO A 102 10.87 -41.83 -11.42
CA PRO A 102 10.91 -43.24 -11.88
C PRO A 102 9.57 -43.94 -11.80
N LEU A 103 8.72 -43.57 -10.82
CA LEU A 103 7.38 -44.16 -10.64
C LEU A 103 6.40 -43.72 -11.75
N VAL A 104 6.59 -42.55 -12.34
CA VAL A 104 5.73 -41.97 -13.40
C VAL A 104 6.20 -42.42 -14.79
N LEU A 105 7.47 -42.74 -14.96
CA LEU A 105 8.03 -43.12 -16.27
C LEU A 105 7.25 -44.22 -17.00
N PRO A 106 6.83 -45.33 -16.35
CA PRO A 106 6.02 -46.34 -16.99
C PRO A 106 4.74 -45.78 -17.61
N MET A 107 4.01 -44.93 -16.86
CA MET A 107 2.77 -44.29 -17.31
C MET A 107 2.99 -43.35 -18.51
N LEU A 108 4.15 -42.70 -18.60
CA LEU A 108 4.47 -41.78 -19.69
C LEU A 108 4.90 -42.50 -20.98
N VAL A 109 5.44 -43.73 -20.90
CA VAL A 109 5.88 -44.51 -22.04
C VAL A 109 4.84 -45.51 -22.55
N GLU A 110 3.82 -45.83 -21.76
CA GLU A 110 2.72 -46.74 -22.14
C GLU A 110 2.00 -46.32 -23.43
N PRO A 111 1.68 -45.02 -23.70
CA PRO A 111 1.08 -44.56 -24.94
C PRO A 111 1.94 -44.83 -26.17
N PHE A 112 3.24 -45.04 -25.99
CA PHE A 112 4.19 -45.38 -27.08
C PHE A 112 4.36 -46.87 -27.26
N GLY A 113 3.53 -47.70 -26.61
CA GLY A 113 3.55 -49.17 -26.74
C GLY A 113 4.63 -49.87 -25.94
N LEU A 114 5.32 -49.17 -25.05
CA LEU A 114 6.36 -49.72 -24.18
C LEU A 114 5.73 -50.08 -22.83
N HIS A 115 5.39 -51.34 -22.63
CA HIS A 115 4.86 -51.86 -21.35
C HIS A 115 6.02 -52.22 -20.44
N TRP A 116 6.48 -51.25 -19.66
CA TRP A 116 7.53 -51.42 -18.68
C TRP A 116 7.00 -51.06 -17.29
N MET A 117 7.03 -52.00 -16.34
CA MET A 117 6.63 -51.74 -14.96
C MET A 117 7.79 -51.98 -14.02
N LEU A 118 7.95 -51.11 -13.04
CA LEU A 118 8.91 -51.27 -11.98
C LEU A 118 8.46 -52.43 -11.03
N PRO A 119 9.39 -53.25 -10.54
CA PRO A 119 9.06 -54.24 -9.49
C PRO A 119 8.40 -53.59 -8.27
N ALA A 120 7.43 -54.26 -7.65
CA ALA A 120 6.64 -53.73 -6.54
C ALA A 120 7.54 -53.25 -5.38
N TRP A 121 8.60 -53.98 -5.03
CA TRP A 121 9.54 -53.58 -3.99
C TRP A 121 10.31 -52.30 -4.31
N VAL A 122 10.60 -52.02 -5.59
CA VAL A 122 11.23 -50.76 -6.03
C VAL A 122 10.26 -49.61 -5.87
N GLN A 123 9.00 -49.79 -6.31
CA GLN A 123 7.95 -48.77 -6.16
C GLN A 123 7.73 -48.44 -4.68
N PHE A 124 7.62 -49.45 -3.81
CA PHE A 124 7.52 -49.31 -2.36
C PHE A 124 8.70 -48.50 -1.78
N THR A 125 9.93 -48.90 -2.16
CA THR A 125 11.16 -48.26 -1.64
C THR A 125 11.25 -46.80 -2.02
N LEU A 126 10.82 -46.45 -3.23
CA LEU A 126 10.84 -45.07 -3.71
C LEU A 126 9.68 -44.24 -3.11
N ALA A 127 8.48 -44.81 -2.99
CA ALA A 127 7.32 -44.09 -2.51
C ALA A 127 7.34 -43.86 -0.98
N THR A 128 7.88 -44.80 -0.20
CA THR A 128 7.85 -44.77 1.29
C THR A 128 8.54 -43.51 1.86
N PRO A 129 9.77 -43.11 1.43
CA PRO A 129 10.38 -41.86 1.88
C PRO A 129 9.55 -40.61 1.49
N VAL A 130 8.96 -40.59 0.29
CA VAL A 130 8.09 -39.50 -0.13
C VAL A 130 6.87 -39.42 0.77
N GLN A 131 6.21 -40.54 1.06
CA GLN A 131 4.99 -40.61 1.86
C GLN A 131 5.23 -40.20 3.32
N PHE A 132 6.25 -40.75 3.99
CA PHE A 132 6.41 -40.63 5.42
C PHE A 132 7.48 -39.66 5.89
N ILE A 133 8.50 -39.37 5.06
CA ILE A 133 9.53 -38.36 5.40
C ILE A 133 9.14 -37.02 4.84
N LEU A 134 8.96 -36.91 3.52
CA LEU A 134 8.62 -35.63 2.86
C LEU A 134 7.15 -35.24 3.14
N GLY A 135 6.26 -36.23 3.23
CA GLY A 135 4.85 -36.07 3.57
C GLY A 135 4.55 -35.88 5.08
N ALA A 136 5.54 -36.08 5.97
CA ALA A 136 5.35 -35.97 7.43
C ALA A 136 4.66 -34.65 7.86
N ARG A 137 4.98 -33.55 7.20
CA ARG A 137 4.36 -32.25 7.46
C ARG A 137 2.83 -32.25 7.32
N PHE A 138 2.32 -32.98 6.34
CA PHE A 138 0.87 -33.08 6.11
C PHE A 138 0.19 -33.90 7.24
N TYR A 139 0.80 -34.97 7.67
CA TYR A 139 0.28 -35.77 8.79
C TYR A 139 0.26 -34.98 10.09
N ILE A 140 1.33 -34.23 10.40
CA ILE A 140 1.42 -33.42 11.61
C ILE A 140 0.35 -32.33 11.59
N ALA A 141 0.18 -31.63 10.46
CA ALA A 141 -0.81 -30.58 10.31
C ALA A 141 -2.25 -31.11 10.31
N ALA A 142 -2.49 -32.27 9.67
CA ALA A 142 -3.76 -32.96 9.69
C ALA A 142 -4.16 -33.42 11.13
N TRP A 143 -3.24 -34.02 11.86
CA TRP A 143 -3.48 -34.44 13.24
C TRP A 143 -3.85 -33.28 14.16
N LYS A 144 -3.11 -32.17 14.05
CA LYS A 144 -3.41 -30.94 14.80
C LYS A 144 -4.81 -30.39 14.45
N ALA A 145 -5.21 -30.50 13.18
CA ALA A 145 -6.52 -30.04 12.71
C ALA A 145 -7.65 -30.92 13.29
N VAL A 146 -7.51 -32.25 13.20
CA VAL A 146 -8.50 -33.21 13.72
C VAL A 146 -8.67 -33.05 15.23
N ARG A 147 -7.56 -32.95 15.98
CA ARG A 147 -7.63 -32.74 17.46
C ARG A 147 -8.37 -31.45 17.84
N ALA A 148 -8.38 -30.47 16.97
CA ALA A 148 -9.08 -29.21 17.19
C ALA A 148 -10.51 -29.21 16.61
N GLY A 149 -11.03 -30.36 16.16
CA GLY A 149 -12.37 -30.49 15.58
C GLY A 149 -12.56 -29.72 14.27
N ALA A 150 -11.46 -29.52 13.50
CA ALA A 150 -11.50 -28.76 12.24
C ALA A 150 -10.84 -29.53 11.10
N GLY A 151 -11.30 -29.27 9.87
CA GLY A 151 -10.63 -29.73 8.65
C GLY A 151 -9.63 -28.71 8.13
N ASN A 152 -8.57 -29.20 7.51
CA ASN A 152 -7.65 -28.39 6.73
C ASN A 152 -7.26 -29.11 5.44
N MET A 153 -6.56 -28.41 4.56
CA MET A 153 -6.06 -28.94 3.30
C MET A 153 -5.12 -30.14 3.51
N ASP A 154 -4.26 -30.09 4.53
CA ASP A 154 -3.28 -31.14 4.81
C ASP A 154 -3.95 -32.46 5.21
N LEU A 155 -5.17 -32.39 5.79
CA LEU A 155 -5.99 -33.55 6.09
C LEU A 155 -6.47 -34.28 4.83
N LEU A 156 -6.90 -33.51 3.79
CA LEU A 156 -7.33 -34.10 2.51
C LEU A 156 -6.16 -34.80 1.82
N VAL A 157 -4.98 -34.17 1.79
CA VAL A 157 -3.77 -34.75 1.23
C VAL A 157 -3.33 -36.00 2.02
N ALA A 158 -3.30 -35.91 3.34
CA ALA A 158 -2.90 -37.05 4.18
C ALA A 158 -3.82 -38.25 3.99
N ILE A 159 -5.16 -38.08 4.01
CA ILE A 159 -6.13 -39.13 3.78
C ILE A 159 -5.99 -39.70 2.37
N GLY A 160 -5.99 -38.83 1.33
CA GLY A 160 -5.93 -39.26 -0.06
C GLY A 160 -4.68 -40.08 -0.37
N THR A 161 -3.49 -39.55 0.01
CA THR A 161 -2.21 -40.25 -0.24
C THR A 161 -2.07 -41.52 0.57
N SER A 162 -2.56 -41.53 1.81
CA SER A 162 -2.57 -42.76 2.65
C SER A 162 -3.49 -43.85 2.11
N ALA A 163 -4.65 -43.45 1.53
CA ALA A 163 -5.55 -44.42 0.93
C ALA A 163 -4.92 -45.05 -0.32
N GLY A 164 -4.29 -44.28 -1.20
CA GLY A 164 -3.59 -44.82 -2.37
C GLY A 164 -2.40 -45.67 -2.01
N TYR A 165 -1.59 -45.22 -1.04
CA TYR A 165 -0.45 -46.03 -0.51
C TYR A 165 -0.89 -47.32 0.17
N GLY A 166 -1.92 -47.26 1.03
CA GLY A 166 -2.45 -48.44 1.72
C GLY A 166 -3.09 -49.43 0.78
N LEU A 167 -3.80 -48.96 -0.25
CA LEU A 167 -4.36 -49.81 -1.31
C LEU A 167 -3.26 -50.56 -2.05
N SER A 168 -2.18 -49.88 -2.43
CA SER A 168 -1.03 -50.46 -3.12
C SER A 168 -0.34 -51.53 -2.24
N LEU A 169 -0.22 -51.28 -0.96
CA LEU A 169 0.35 -52.24 -0.01
C LEU A 169 -0.55 -53.48 0.15
N TYR A 170 -1.87 -53.27 0.22
CA TYR A 170 -2.85 -54.34 0.26
C TYR A 170 -2.79 -55.21 -1.00
N GLU A 171 -2.85 -54.65 -2.18
CA GLU A 171 -2.75 -55.35 -3.46
C GLU A 171 -1.44 -56.13 -3.58
N TRP A 172 -0.30 -55.52 -3.20
CA TRP A 172 0.99 -56.17 -3.26
C TRP A 172 1.06 -57.42 -2.33
N LEU A 173 0.47 -57.33 -1.13
CA LEU A 173 0.50 -58.44 -0.16
C LEU A 173 -0.53 -59.52 -0.44
N THR A 174 -1.64 -59.24 -1.12
CA THR A 174 -2.74 -60.19 -1.39
C THR A 174 -2.69 -60.81 -2.78
N THR A 175 -1.93 -60.23 -3.70
CA THR A 175 -1.81 -60.73 -5.08
C THR A 175 -1.01 -62.06 -5.09
N PRO A 176 -1.54 -63.15 -5.69
CA PRO A 176 -0.84 -64.41 -5.77
C PRO A 176 0.51 -64.34 -6.48
N ALA A 177 1.47 -65.18 -6.06
CA ALA A 177 2.79 -65.28 -6.70
C ALA A 177 2.64 -65.67 -8.15
N GLY A 178 3.16 -64.79 -9.08
CA GLY A 178 3.09 -65.00 -10.52
C GLY A 178 2.10 -64.10 -11.28
N SER A 179 1.25 -63.34 -10.59
CA SER A 179 0.43 -62.28 -11.15
C SER A 179 1.03 -60.91 -10.87
N MET A 180 0.83 -59.95 -11.75
CA MET A 180 1.27 -58.57 -11.54
C MET A 180 0.19 -57.77 -10.79
N PRO A 181 0.48 -57.23 -9.60
CA PRO A 181 -0.48 -56.39 -8.87
C PRO A 181 -0.61 -55.04 -9.55
N HIS A 182 -1.84 -54.47 -9.54
CA HIS A 182 -2.06 -53.07 -9.90
C HIS A 182 -1.71 -52.20 -8.69
N LEU A 183 -0.62 -51.46 -8.81
CA LEU A 183 -0.11 -50.62 -7.73
C LEU A 183 -0.34 -49.15 -8.04
N TYR A 184 -0.54 -48.35 -6.99
CA TYR A 184 -0.83 -46.91 -7.03
C TYR A 184 0.17 -46.09 -6.20
N PHE A 185 1.38 -46.64 -5.94
CA PHE A 185 2.44 -45.94 -5.23
C PHE A 185 2.87 -44.66 -5.92
N GLU A 186 2.83 -44.62 -7.26
CA GLU A 186 3.08 -43.45 -8.05
C GLU A 186 2.07 -42.34 -7.75
N ALA A 187 0.78 -42.64 -7.63
CA ALA A 187 -0.25 -41.65 -7.33
C ALA A 187 0.01 -40.96 -6.01
N SER A 188 0.35 -41.72 -4.96
CA SER A 188 0.71 -41.17 -3.66
C SER A 188 1.95 -40.28 -3.70
N ALA A 189 3.05 -40.75 -4.31
CA ALA A 189 4.30 -40.03 -4.40
C ALA A 189 4.20 -38.76 -5.26
N VAL A 190 3.51 -38.85 -6.40
CA VAL A 190 3.32 -37.72 -7.34
C VAL A 190 2.44 -36.65 -6.72
N VAL A 191 1.33 -37.02 -6.07
CA VAL A 191 0.47 -36.05 -5.37
C VAL A 191 1.26 -35.28 -4.34
N ILE A 192 2.08 -35.94 -3.50
CA ILE A 192 2.94 -35.26 -2.54
C ILE A 192 3.94 -34.34 -3.24
N ALA A 193 4.60 -34.79 -4.30
CA ALA A 193 5.56 -33.97 -5.05
C ALA A 193 4.89 -32.74 -5.67
N LEU A 194 3.68 -32.87 -6.24
CA LEU A 194 2.92 -31.76 -6.81
C LEU A 194 2.41 -30.78 -5.74
N VAL A 195 2.02 -31.27 -4.56
CA VAL A 195 1.66 -30.40 -3.43
C VAL A 195 2.89 -29.65 -2.92
N LEU A 196 4.05 -30.29 -2.82
CA LEU A 196 5.32 -29.64 -2.46
C LEU A 196 5.73 -28.59 -3.52
N LEU A 197 5.54 -28.88 -4.79
CA LEU A 197 5.75 -27.92 -5.89
C LEU A 197 4.84 -26.71 -5.70
N GLY A 198 3.55 -26.93 -5.46
CA GLY A 198 2.60 -25.85 -5.20
C GLY A 198 3.03 -24.98 -4.02
N LYS A 199 3.47 -25.58 -2.91
CA LYS A 199 3.98 -24.88 -1.73
C LYS A 199 5.26 -24.11 -1.98
N TYR A 200 6.19 -24.67 -2.72
CA TYR A 200 7.42 -23.97 -3.11
C TYR A 200 7.13 -22.74 -3.99
N LEU A 201 6.23 -22.89 -4.99
CA LEU A 201 5.81 -21.79 -5.84
C LEU A 201 5.08 -20.70 -5.03
N GLU A 202 4.25 -21.10 -4.06
CA GLU A 202 3.61 -20.22 -3.11
C GLU A 202 4.62 -19.39 -2.31
N SER A 203 5.58 -20.05 -1.67
CA SER A 203 6.63 -19.40 -0.87
C SER A 203 7.49 -18.46 -1.71
N ARG A 204 7.84 -18.89 -2.93
CA ARG A 204 8.57 -18.05 -3.89
C ARG A 204 7.78 -16.81 -4.32
N ALA A 205 6.48 -16.96 -4.58
CA ALA A 205 5.61 -15.85 -4.96
C ALA A 205 5.44 -14.83 -3.83
N LYS A 206 5.21 -15.29 -2.60
CA LYS A 206 5.16 -14.43 -1.41
C LYS A 206 6.44 -13.59 -1.28
N ARG A 207 7.59 -14.22 -1.45
CA ARG A 207 8.88 -13.52 -1.42
C ARG A 207 9.05 -12.50 -2.55
N GLN A 208 8.56 -12.79 -3.75
CA GLN A 208 8.61 -11.85 -4.87
C GLN A 208 7.66 -10.67 -4.68
N THR A 209 6.48 -10.87 -4.10
CA THR A 209 5.53 -9.79 -3.83
C THR A 209 6.00 -8.86 -2.70
N ALA A 210 6.69 -9.37 -1.69
CA ALA A 210 7.33 -8.59 -0.63
C ALA A 210 8.59 -7.80 -1.09
N SER A 211 9.02 -7.94 -2.34
CA SER A 211 10.24 -7.27 -2.86
C SER A 211 10.16 -5.74 -2.85
N ALA A 212 8.96 -5.15 -2.90
CA ALA A 212 8.79 -3.70 -2.86
C ALA A 212 9.15 -3.12 -1.48
N ILE A 213 8.71 -3.76 -0.39
CA ILE A 213 9.06 -3.36 0.98
C ILE A 213 10.56 -3.49 1.19
N ARG A 214 11.15 -4.64 0.81
CA ARG A 214 12.61 -4.82 0.90
C ARG A 214 13.40 -3.80 0.10
N ALA A 215 12.87 -3.33 -1.03
CA ALA A 215 13.53 -2.26 -1.78
C ALA A 215 13.51 -0.93 -1.01
N LEU A 216 12.46 -0.65 -0.24
CA LEU A 216 12.40 0.52 0.65
C LEU A 216 13.32 0.35 1.87
N GLU A 217 13.34 -0.81 2.50
CA GLU A 217 14.26 -1.14 3.61
C GLU A 217 15.73 -0.99 3.19
N ALA A 218 16.09 -1.41 1.98
CA ALA A 218 17.45 -1.28 1.43
C ALA A 218 17.89 0.17 1.16
N LEU A 219 16.97 1.14 1.25
CA LEU A 219 17.32 2.56 1.18
C LEU A 219 17.95 3.08 2.48
N ARG A 220 17.75 2.37 3.59
CA ARG A 220 18.27 2.78 4.91
C ARG A 220 19.75 2.40 5.01
N PRO A 221 20.67 3.39 5.17
CA PRO A 221 22.07 3.11 5.46
C PRO A 221 22.21 2.42 6.83
N GLU A 222 23.28 1.68 7.02
CA GLU A 222 23.59 1.05 8.32
C GLU A 222 24.43 1.96 9.20
N ARG A 223 25.18 2.89 8.60
CA ARG A 223 26.16 3.77 9.26
C ARG A 223 25.99 5.21 8.84
N ALA A 224 26.46 6.12 9.68
CA ALA A 224 26.45 7.55 9.44
C ALA A 224 27.75 8.18 9.98
N ILE A 225 28.14 9.32 9.39
CA ILE A 225 29.29 10.11 9.88
C ILE A 225 28.74 11.22 10.78
N ARG A 226 28.88 11.03 12.09
CA ARG A 226 28.53 12.05 13.07
C ARG A 226 29.64 13.06 13.22
N VAL A 227 29.29 14.33 13.34
CA VAL A 227 30.25 15.42 13.63
C VAL A 227 30.03 15.88 15.05
N LEU A 228 31.04 15.63 15.93
CA LEU A 228 31.04 16.05 17.32
C LEU A 228 32.29 16.90 17.58
N ASP A 229 32.11 18.12 18.07
CA ASP A 229 33.21 19.06 18.34
C ASP A 229 34.21 19.25 17.19
N GLY A 230 33.70 19.20 15.95
CA GLY A 230 34.49 19.33 14.72
C GLY A 230 35.23 18.05 14.27
N HIS A 231 35.06 16.94 14.97
CA HIS A 231 35.62 15.63 14.63
C HIS A 231 34.55 14.75 13.93
N GLU A 232 34.96 14.10 12.84
CA GLU A 232 34.12 13.14 12.11
C GLU A 232 34.30 11.75 12.75
N GLU A 233 33.20 11.14 13.15
CA GLU A 233 33.15 9.78 13.71
C GLU A 233 32.10 8.94 12.97
N GLU A 234 32.51 7.77 12.49
CA GLU A 234 31.59 6.83 11.86
C GLU A 234 30.86 6.01 12.94
N VAL A 235 29.55 6.16 13.01
CA VAL A 235 28.69 5.52 14.00
C VAL A 235 27.60 4.68 13.34
N ALA A 236 27.06 3.69 14.06
CA ALA A 236 25.87 3.00 13.63
C ALA A 236 24.66 3.95 13.74
N ILE A 237 23.70 3.85 12.81
CA ILE A 237 22.52 4.75 12.79
C ILE A 237 21.73 4.70 14.09
N ASN A 238 21.64 3.54 14.74
CA ASN A 238 20.95 3.37 16.02
C ASN A 238 21.64 4.06 17.21
N ALA A 239 22.89 4.52 17.03
CA ALA A 239 23.63 5.30 18.04
C ALA A 239 23.42 6.82 17.92
N LEU A 240 22.79 7.29 16.82
CA LEU A 240 22.47 8.69 16.62
C LEU A 240 21.37 9.15 17.57
N GLN A 241 21.44 10.44 17.95
CA GLN A 241 20.45 11.11 18.78
C GLN A 241 19.83 12.30 18.04
N LEU A 242 18.69 12.78 18.53
CA LEU A 242 18.08 14.01 18.02
C LEU A 242 19.03 15.19 18.20
N ASN A 243 19.12 16.03 17.19
CA ASN A 243 20.02 17.18 17.05
C ASN A 243 21.51 16.84 16.82
N ASP A 244 21.90 15.57 16.69
CA ASP A 244 23.24 15.23 16.21
C ASP A 244 23.47 15.83 14.81
N LEU A 245 24.70 16.30 14.58
CA LEU A 245 25.12 16.75 13.27
C LEU A 245 25.70 15.58 12.48
N VAL A 246 25.18 15.37 11.30
CA VAL A 246 25.57 14.26 10.42
C VAL A 246 26.08 14.81 9.11
N LEU A 247 27.26 14.37 8.72
CA LEU A 247 27.88 14.70 7.45
C LEU A 247 27.42 13.73 6.37
N VAL A 248 26.94 14.27 5.25
CA VAL A 248 26.54 13.49 4.08
C VAL A 248 27.35 13.92 2.87
N LYS A 249 28.18 13.00 2.35
CA LYS A 249 29.04 13.24 1.19
C LYS A 249 28.27 13.13 -0.13
N PRO A 250 28.80 13.69 -1.21
CA PRO A 250 28.22 13.50 -2.54
C PRO A 250 28.03 12.02 -2.91
N GLY A 251 26.85 11.68 -3.43
CA GLY A 251 26.50 10.31 -3.82
C GLY A 251 26.08 9.39 -2.66
N GLU A 252 26.21 9.82 -1.41
CA GLU A 252 25.77 9.07 -0.23
C GLU A 252 24.26 9.23 0.01
N ARG A 253 23.66 8.26 0.70
CA ARG A 253 22.28 8.36 1.16
C ARG A 253 22.22 9.13 2.48
N PHE A 254 21.19 9.96 2.62
CA PHE A 254 20.88 10.59 3.89
C PHE A 254 20.56 9.52 4.94
N PRO A 255 21.30 9.46 6.06
CA PRO A 255 21.09 8.43 7.08
C PRO A 255 19.91 8.71 8.00
N VAL A 256 19.45 9.95 8.08
CA VAL A 256 18.38 10.43 8.97
C VAL A 256 17.51 11.44 8.26
N ASP A 257 16.32 11.68 8.80
CA ASP A 257 15.55 12.86 8.44
C ASP A 257 16.10 14.04 9.22
N GLY A 258 16.31 15.16 8.55
CA GLY A 258 16.97 16.30 9.18
C GLY A 258 16.76 17.59 8.42
N GLU A 259 17.48 18.61 8.90
CA GLU A 259 17.53 19.95 8.34
C GLU A 259 18.97 20.28 7.95
N VAL A 260 19.17 20.78 6.74
CA VAL A 260 20.48 21.22 6.26
C VAL A 260 20.95 22.42 7.09
N VAL A 261 22.11 22.30 7.72
CA VAL A 261 22.74 23.37 8.49
C VAL A 261 23.78 24.11 7.66
N GLU A 262 24.53 23.37 6.83
CA GLU A 262 25.61 23.90 6.00
C GLU A 262 25.71 23.12 4.69
N GLY A 263 26.07 23.84 3.62
CA GLY A 263 26.26 23.28 2.29
C GLY A 263 25.07 23.53 1.35
N GLN A 264 25.29 23.22 0.07
CA GLN A 264 24.26 23.28 -0.98
C GLN A 264 24.42 22.04 -1.87
N SER A 265 23.32 21.41 -2.25
CA SER A 265 23.29 20.21 -3.09
C SER A 265 21.92 20.01 -3.72
N HIS A 266 21.74 18.88 -4.40
CA HIS A 266 20.43 18.37 -4.81
C HIS A 266 20.20 17.02 -4.13
N ALA A 267 18.97 16.71 -3.75
CA ALA A 267 18.59 15.40 -3.21
C ALA A 267 17.74 14.65 -4.24
N ASP A 268 18.14 13.43 -4.59
CA ASP A 268 17.30 12.51 -5.35
C ASP A 268 16.39 11.75 -4.38
N GLU A 269 15.14 12.16 -4.33
CA GLU A 269 14.09 11.62 -3.48
C GLU A 269 13.15 10.67 -4.25
N ALA A 270 13.49 10.30 -5.51
CA ALA A 270 12.61 9.57 -6.42
C ALA A 270 12.05 8.25 -5.86
N LEU A 271 12.83 7.53 -5.06
CA LEU A 271 12.40 6.27 -4.45
C LEU A 271 11.52 6.44 -3.20
N ILE A 272 11.47 7.64 -2.63
CA ILE A 272 10.72 7.95 -1.41
C ILE A 272 9.48 8.78 -1.75
N SER A 273 9.69 9.94 -2.37
CA SER A 273 8.61 10.83 -2.79
C SER A 273 8.03 10.46 -4.16
N GLY A 274 8.80 9.77 -4.99
CA GLY A 274 8.48 9.46 -6.39
C GLY A 274 8.75 10.62 -7.36
N GLU A 275 9.38 11.73 -6.91
CA GLU A 275 9.77 12.84 -7.78
C GLU A 275 10.99 12.45 -8.61
N SER A 276 10.88 12.58 -9.94
CA SER A 276 11.93 12.16 -10.87
C SER A 276 13.10 13.15 -10.96
N LEU A 277 12.88 14.41 -10.58
CA LEU A 277 13.90 15.45 -10.62
C LEU A 277 14.52 15.65 -9.25
N PRO A 278 15.86 15.76 -9.16
CA PRO A 278 16.53 16.09 -7.92
C PRO A 278 16.09 17.44 -7.36
N VAL A 279 15.78 17.49 -6.07
CA VAL A 279 15.29 18.68 -5.37
C VAL A 279 16.48 19.46 -4.81
N PRO A 280 16.62 20.78 -5.12
CA PRO A 280 17.68 21.60 -4.55
C PRO A 280 17.54 21.68 -3.02
N LYS A 281 18.67 21.62 -2.31
CA LYS A 281 18.77 21.69 -0.85
C LYS A 281 19.81 22.75 -0.47
N GLN A 282 19.38 23.65 0.42
CA GLN A 282 20.19 24.72 1.00
C GLN A 282 19.97 24.80 2.51
N PRO A 283 20.77 25.56 3.25
CA PRO A 283 20.59 25.71 4.70
C PRO A 283 19.16 26.13 5.07
N GLY A 284 18.55 25.40 6.00
CA GLY A 284 17.15 25.52 6.40
C GLY A 284 16.19 24.55 5.73
N ASP A 285 16.60 23.89 4.65
CA ASP A 285 15.75 22.91 3.97
C ASP A 285 15.75 21.56 4.67
N SER A 286 14.61 20.86 4.62
CA SER A 286 14.49 19.51 5.14
C SER A 286 15.03 18.48 4.15
N VAL A 287 15.62 17.40 4.71
CA VAL A 287 16.07 16.22 3.95
C VAL A 287 15.46 14.96 4.55
N THR A 288 15.21 13.98 3.68
CA THR A 288 14.58 12.71 4.05
C THR A 288 15.60 11.57 4.03
N GLY A 289 15.64 10.78 5.10
CA GLY A 289 16.51 9.61 5.21
C GLY A 289 16.22 8.58 4.12
N GLY A 290 17.29 8.07 3.48
CA GLY A 290 17.20 7.15 2.35
C GLY A 290 17.28 7.80 0.96
N ALA A 291 17.04 9.12 0.82
CA ALA A 291 17.30 9.87 -0.40
C ALA A 291 18.81 9.95 -0.70
N ILE A 292 19.20 10.18 -1.95
CA ILE A 292 20.60 10.25 -2.35
C ILE A 292 21.01 11.72 -2.44
N ASN A 293 22.10 12.07 -1.75
CA ASN A 293 22.73 13.38 -1.88
C ASN A 293 23.43 13.50 -3.25
N GLY A 294 23.24 14.58 -3.95
CA GLY A 294 23.84 14.84 -5.26
C GLY A 294 25.31 15.24 -5.15
N GLU A 295 25.62 16.48 -5.57
CA GLU A 295 26.98 16.92 -5.85
C GLU A 295 27.67 17.62 -4.66
N GLY A 296 26.92 18.16 -3.70
CA GLY A 296 27.42 18.96 -2.59
C GLY A 296 27.65 18.14 -1.32
N ARG A 297 28.62 18.57 -0.50
CA ARG A 297 28.76 18.10 0.90
C ARG A 297 27.73 18.85 1.75
N LEU A 298 26.92 18.10 2.51
CA LEU A 298 25.90 18.66 3.39
C LEU A 298 26.18 18.30 4.85
N LEU A 299 25.99 19.26 5.74
CA LEU A 299 25.90 19.02 7.18
C LEU A 299 24.43 19.11 7.59
N VAL A 300 23.91 18.02 8.13
CA VAL A 300 22.48 17.84 8.44
C VAL A 300 22.29 17.68 9.93
N ARG A 301 21.36 18.44 10.50
CA ARG A 301 20.93 18.27 11.90
C ARG A 301 19.79 17.25 11.95
N THR A 302 19.96 16.20 12.74
CA THR A 302 18.99 15.12 12.91
C THR A 302 17.70 15.62 13.55
N ARG A 303 16.55 15.40 12.87
CA ARG A 303 15.20 15.77 13.35
C ARG A 303 14.35 14.55 13.69
N ALA A 304 14.53 13.43 12.97
CA ALA A 304 13.87 12.17 13.29
C ALA A 304 14.79 10.98 13.04
N ILE A 305 14.67 9.95 13.87
CA ILE A 305 15.47 8.72 13.82
C ILE A 305 14.60 7.48 14.07
N GLY A 306 15.08 6.33 13.62
CA GLY A 306 14.45 5.03 13.90
C GLY A 306 13.00 4.97 13.41
N ALA A 307 12.08 4.64 14.32
CA ALA A 307 10.65 4.44 14.02
C ALA A 307 9.92 5.73 13.61
N GLU A 308 10.45 6.89 13.98
CA GLU A 308 9.86 8.19 13.70
C GLU A 308 10.26 8.75 12.32
N SER A 309 11.21 8.11 11.62
CA SER A 309 11.64 8.56 10.30
C SER A 309 10.52 8.36 9.26
N VAL A 310 10.50 9.22 8.24
CA VAL A 310 9.54 9.16 7.12
C VAL A 310 9.58 7.79 6.45
N LEU A 311 10.80 7.27 6.18
CA LEU A 311 10.97 5.96 5.55
C LEU A 311 10.41 4.83 6.43
N ALA A 312 10.63 4.86 7.76
CA ALA A 312 10.09 3.86 8.67
C ALA A 312 8.55 3.93 8.73
N ARG A 313 7.97 5.14 8.68
CA ARG A 313 6.51 5.32 8.61
C ARG A 313 5.93 4.78 7.30
N ILE A 314 6.59 5.01 6.16
CA ILE A 314 6.19 4.46 4.86
C ILE A 314 6.18 2.93 4.90
N ILE A 315 7.28 2.31 5.38
CA ILE A 315 7.40 0.85 5.50
C ILE A 315 6.26 0.31 6.37
N ARG A 316 6.03 0.91 7.53
CA ARG A 316 4.95 0.50 8.46
C ARG A 316 3.58 0.58 7.80
N LEU A 317 3.25 1.68 7.10
CA LEU A 317 1.97 1.81 6.39
C LEU A 317 1.77 0.71 5.34
N VAL A 318 2.83 0.34 4.61
CA VAL A 318 2.75 -0.75 3.63
C VAL A 318 2.63 -2.12 4.31
N GLU A 319 3.30 -2.35 5.44
CA GLU A 319 3.17 -3.57 6.25
C GLU A 319 1.76 -3.71 6.83
N ASP A 320 1.21 -2.64 7.41
CA ASP A 320 -0.15 -2.60 7.97
C ASP A 320 -1.19 -2.89 6.87
N ALA A 321 -1.02 -2.30 5.68
CA ALA A 321 -1.86 -2.58 4.52
C ALA A 321 -1.86 -4.07 4.14
N GLN A 322 -0.73 -4.73 4.31
CA GLN A 322 -0.58 -6.16 4.03
C GLN A 322 -1.03 -7.06 5.19
N ALA A 323 -1.05 -6.54 6.42
CA ALA A 323 -1.47 -7.28 7.61
C ALA A 323 -3.00 -7.38 7.72
N ALA A 324 -3.72 -6.33 7.38
CA ALA A 324 -5.17 -6.27 7.47
C ALA A 324 -5.86 -7.20 6.45
N LYS A 325 -6.93 -7.86 6.87
CA LYS A 325 -7.74 -8.71 5.96
C LYS A 325 -8.83 -7.89 5.26
N ALA A 326 -8.82 -7.93 3.94
CA ALA A 326 -9.91 -7.40 3.13
C ALA A 326 -11.25 -8.09 3.43
N PRO A 327 -12.40 -7.41 3.31
CA PRO A 327 -13.73 -8.00 3.46
C PRO A 327 -13.92 -9.26 2.60
N ILE A 328 -13.49 -9.23 1.35
CA ILE A 328 -13.55 -10.39 0.44
C ILE A 328 -12.73 -11.58 0.98
N GLN A 329 -11.60 -11.35 1.64
CA GLN A 329 -10.80 -12.41 2.24
C GLN A 329 -11.52 -13.07 3.42
N LYS A 330 -12.21 -12.28 4.26
CA LYS A 330 -13.03 -12.81 5.36
C LYS A 330 -14.15 -13.73 4.83
N LEU A 331 -14.75 -13.39 3.68
CA LEU A 331 -15.75 -14.23 3.01
C LEU A 331 -15.13 -15.55 2.52
N VAL A 332 -13.97 -15.49 1.86
CA VAL A 332 -13.24 -16.66 1.38
C VAL A 332 -12.85 -17.61 2.52
N ASP A 333 -12.41 -17.05 3.66
CA ASP A 333 -12.09 -17.84 4.86
C ASP A 333 -13.33 -18.59 5.39
N LYS A 334 -14.50 -17.96 5.39
CA LYS A 334 -15.77 -18.59 5.77
C LYS A 334 -16.16 -19.74 4.82
N VAL A 335 -16.05 -19.52 3.52
CA VAL A 335 -16.33 -20.54 2.50
C VAL A 335 -15.39 -21.74 2.72
N SER A 336 -14.10 -21.49 2.92
CA SER A 336 -13.09 -22.54 3.12
C SER A 336 -13.39 -23.43 4.36
N GLN A 337 -13.95 -22.87 5.42
CA GLN A 337 -14.31 -23.64 6.63
C GLN A 337 -15.42 -24.67 6.40
N VAL A 338 -16.37 -24.37 5.51
CA VAL A 338 -17.47 -25.26 5.14
C VAL A 338 -17.05 -26.24 4.05
N PHE A 339 -16.17 -25.78 3.15
CA PHE A 339 -15.78 -26.53 1.96
C PHE A 339 -15.07 -27.85 2.30
N VAL A 340 -14.12 -27.87 3.24
CA VAL A 340 -13.37 -29.08 3.56
C VAL A 340 -14.25 -30.20 4.12
N PRO A 341 -15.14 -29.98 5.12
CA PRO A 341 -16.11 -30.98 5.54
C PRO A 341 -17.02 -31.46 4.41
N ALA A 342 -17.50 -30.56 3.55
CA ALA A 342 -18.35 -30.91 2.42
C ALA A 342 -17.64 -31.83 1.43
N VAL A 343 -16.37 -31.59 1.15
CA VAL A 343 -15.54 -32.44 0.28
C VAL A 343 -15.32 -33.83 0.88
N LEU A 344 -15.09 -33.93 2.18
CA LEU A 344 -14.97 -35.25 2.86
C LEU A 344 -16.24 -36.08 2.73
N VAL A 345 -17.40 -35.45 2.90
CA VAL A 345 -18.71 -36.10 2.70
C VAL A 345 -18.87 -36.50 1.23
N LEU A 346 -18.52 -35.67 0.29
CA LEU A 346 -18.61 -35.94 -1.14
C LEU A 346 -17.68 -37.12 -1.54
N ALA A 347 -16.47 -37.15 -1.05
CA ALA A 347 -15.55 -38.25 -1.28
C ALA A 347 -16.10 -39.59 -0.71
N LEU A 348 -16.73 -39.56 0.50
CA LEU A 348 -17.40 -40.69 1.05
C LEU A 348 -18.59 -41.14 0.21
N ILE A 349 -19.41 -40.21 -0.28
CA ILE A 349 -20.53 -40.49 -1.19
C ILE A 349 -20.00 -41.11 -2.50
N THR A 350 -18.90 -40.60 -3.04
CA THR A 350 -18.26 -41.15 -4.23
C THR A 350 -17.80 -42.60 -4.00
N LEU A 351 -17.12 -42.86 -2.89
CA LEU A 351 -16.65 -44.18 -2.52
C LEU A 351 -17.83 -45.17 -2.40
N VAL A 352 -18.83 -44.84 -1.59
CA VAL A 352 -20.00 -45.68 -1.36
C VAL A 352 -20.82 -45.85 -2.65
N GLY A 353 -20.99 -44.77 -3.43
CA GLY A 353 -21.73 -44.79 -4.71
C GLY A 353 -21.12 -45.75 -5.72
N TRP A 354 -19.82 -45.72 -5.93
CA TRP A 354 -19.14 -46.63 -6.86
C TRP A 354 -19.18 -48.08 -6.32
N TRP A 355 -19.02 -48.29 -5.02
CA TRP A 355 -19.13 -49.62 -4.43
C TRP A 355 -20.53 -50.21 -4.57
N LEU A 356 -21.59 -49.44 -4.34
CA LEU A 356 -22.98 -49.86 -4.50
C LEU A 356 -23.34 -50.04 -5.98
N TYR A 357 -22.71 -49.32 -6.90
CA TYR A 357 -22.88 -49.52 -8.34
C TYR A 357 -22.26 -50.84 -8.86
N GLY A 358 -21.50 -51.54 -8.04
CA GLY A 358 -20.86 -52.81 -8.37
C GLY A 358 -19.43 -52.70 -8.89
N ALA A 359 -18.80 -51.50 -8.79
CA ALA A 359 -17.39 -51.36 -9.09
C ALA A 359 -16.50 -52.04 -8.04
N SER A 360 -15.25 -52.35 -8.41
CA SER A 360 -14.27 -52.86 -7.46
C SER A 360 -14.02 -51.83 -6.34
N LEU A 361 -13.66 -52.33 -5.15
CA LEU A 361 -13.30 -51.47 -4.00
C LEU A 361 -12.10 -50.56 -4.37
N GLU A 362 -11.19 -51.07 -5.17
CA GLU A 362 -10.05 -50.36 -5.74
C GLU A 362 -10.52 -49.14 -6.54
N THR A 363 -11.41 -49.32 -7.52
CA THR A 363 -11.97 -48.23 -8.32
C THR A 363 -12.68 -47.19 -7.45
N ALA A 364 -13.47 -47.66 -6.48
CA ALA A 364 -14.19 -46.77 -5.57
C ALA A 364 -13.23 -45.91 -4.72
N ILE A 365 -12.14 -46.48 -4.20
CA ILE A 365 -11.12 -45.76 -3.44
C ILE A 365 -10.41 -44.77 -4.32
N ILE A 366 -9.95 -45.13 -5.52
CA ILE A 366 -9.19 -44.25 -6.43
C ILE A 366 -10.02 -43.05 -6.83
N ASN A 367 -11.30 -43.23 -7.12
CA ASN A 367 -12.20 -42.11 -7.46
C ASN A 367 -12.43 -41.17 -6.26
N ALA A 368 -12.60 -41.72 -5.07
CA ALA A 368 -12.70 -40.94 -3.84
C ALA A 368 -11.40 -40.18 -3.54
N VAL A 369 -10.22 -40.77 -3.76
CA VAL A 369 -8.90 -40.14 -3.63
C VAL A 369 -8.77 -39.01 -4.64
N ALA A 370 -9.18 -39.23 -5.89
CA ALA A 370 -9.16 -38.16 -6.91
C ALA A 370 -10.02 -36.96 -6.50
N VAL A 371 -11.21 -37.19 -5.91
CA VAL A 371 -12.04 -36.11 -5.35
C VAL A 371 -11.34 -35.37 -4.23
N LEU A 372 -10.70 -36.07 -3.27
CA LEU A 372 -9.96 -35.45 -2.16
C LEU A 372 -8.80 -34.59 -2.67
N VAL A 373 -8.07 -35.05 -3.67
CA VAL A 373 -6.91 -34.37 -4.23
C VAL A 373 -7.31 -33.12 -4.99
N ILE A 374 -8.26 -33.22 -5.94
CA ILE A 374 -8.65 -32.07 -6.79
C ILE A 374 -9.37 -30.98 -5.99
N ALA A 375 -10.07 -31.37 -4.93
CA ALA A 375 -10.81 -30.44 -4.09
C ALA A 375 -9.93 -29.65 -3.12
N CYS A 376 -8.60 -29.82 -3.14
CA CYS A 376 -7.72 -29.02 -2.31
C CYS A 376 -7.81 -27.53 -2.68
N PRO A 377 -8.30 -26.62 -1.80
CA PRO A 377 -8.43 -25.20 -2.10
C PRO A 377 -7.10 -24.45 -1.93
N CYS A 378 -5.99 -25.01 -2.42
CA CYS A 378 -4.64 -24.51 -2.19
C CYS A 378 -4.45 -23.08 -2.73
N ALA A 379 -4.96 -22.81 -3.94
CA ALA A 379 -4.88 -21.51 -4.58
C ALA A 379 -5.79 -20.44 -3.95
N LEU A 380 -6.89 -20.86 -3.31
CA LEU A 380 -7.89 -19.95 -2.75
C LEU A 380 -7.35 -19.10 -1.61
N GLY A 381 -6.52 -19.68 -0.73
CA GLY A 381 -5.88 -18.95 0.37
C GLY A 381 -4.88 -17.89 -0.08
N LEU A 382 -4.41 -17.97 -1.34
CA LEU A 382 -3.45 -17.02 -1.92
C LEU A 382 -4.10 -15.98 -2.82
N ALA A 383 -5.30 -16.23 -3.32
CA ALA A 383 -5.94 -15.45 -4.38
C ALA A 383 -6.03 -13.96 -4.04
N THR A 384 -6.43 -13.62 -2.81
CA THR A 384 -6.56 -12.23 -2.33
C THR A 384 -5.23 -11.66 -1.83
N PRO A 385 -4.49 -12.31 -0.91
CA PRO A 385 -3.29 -11.70 -0.32
C PRO A 385 -2.19 -11.40 -1.35
N THR A 386 -1.96 -12.28 -2.33
CA THR A 386 -0.93 -12.05 -3.34
C THR A 386 -1.24 -10.86 -4.25
N ALA A 387 -2.51 -10.64 -4.58
CA ALA A 387 -2.93 -9.49 -5.37
C ALA A 387 -2.80 -8.18 -4.56
N ILE A 388 -3.21 -8.19 -3.29
CA ILE A 388 -3.06 -7.03 -2.38
C ILE A 388 -1.59 -6.68 -2.23
N MET A 389 -0.72 -7.64 -1.89
CA MET A 389 0.73 -7.41 -1.74
C MET A 389 1.36 -6.86 -3.03
N ALA A 390 0.98 -7.39 -4.19
CA ALA A 390 1.47 -6.90 -5.47
C ALA A 390 0.98 -5.48 -5.77
N GLY A 391 -0.31 -5.21 -5.56
CA GLY A 391 -0.95 -3.92 -5.81
C GLY A 391 -0.43 -2.82 -4.90
N THR A 392 -0.41 -3.05 -3.58
CA THR A 392 0.12 -2.08 -2.59
C THR A 392 1.60 -1.82 -2.80
N GLY A 393 2.39 -2.88 -3.10
CA GLY A 393 3.81 -2.75 -3.36
C GLY A 393 4.13 -1.97 -4.64
N VAL A 394 3.30 -2.09 -5.68
CA VAL A 394 3.45 -1.27 -6.90
C VAL A 394 2.98 0.15 -6.64
N ALA A 395 1.86 0.36 -5.96
CA ALA A 395 1.35 1.68 -5.58
C ALA A 395 2.41 2.48 -4.79
N ALA A 396 3.05 1.86 -3.80
CA ALA A 396 4.08 2.48 -2.97
C ALA A 396 5.27 3.00 -3.78
N ARG A 397 5.68 2.31 -4.85
CA ARG A 397 6.77 2.77 -5.75
C ARG A 397 6.46 4.09 -6.46
N TYR A 398 5.20 4.44 -6.57
CA TYR A 398 4.73 5.69 -7.18
C TYR A 398 4.29 6.71 -6.13
N GLY A 399 4.64 6.50 -4.86
CA GLY A 399 4.28 7.38 -3.76
C GLY A 399 2.81 7.31 -3.36
N ILE A 400 2.11 6.22 -3.68
CA ILE A 400 0.71 5.97 -3.29
C ILE A 400 0.73 4.94 -2.16
N LEU A 401 0.50 5.37 -0.93
CA LEU A 401 0.46 4.52 0.25
C LEU A 401 -0.99 4.19 0.60
N ILE A 402 -1.30 2.92 0.67
CA ILE A 402 -2.64 2.41 1.01
C ILE A 402 -2.56 1.89 2.43
N LYS A 403 -3.39 2.40 3.34
CA LYS A 403 -3.35 2.12 4.78
C LYS A 403 -3.75 0.69 5.13
N ASP A 404 -4.75 0.15 4.43
CA ASP A 404 -5.25 -1.19 4.68
C ASP A 404 -5.93 -1.81 3.45
N ALA A 405 -6.17 -3.11 3.54
CA ALA A 405 -6.80 -3.85 2.46
C ALA A 405 -8.28 -3.48 2.24
N GLU A 406 -8.95 -2.93 3.25
CA GLU A 406 -10.33 -2.46 3.14
C GLU A 406 -10.39 -1.16 2.33
N ALA A 407 -9.47 -0.22 2.56
CA ALA A 407 -9.34 0.99 1.77
C ALA A 407 -9.08 0.67 0.30
N LEU A 408 -8.20 -0.32 0.00
CA LEU A 408 -7.93 -0.77 -1.36
C LEU A 408 -9.18 -1.38 -2.00
N GLU A 409 -9.94 -2.20 -1.26
CA GLU A 409 -11.17 -2.81 -1.75
C GLU A 409 -12.26 -1.76 -1.98
N ARG A 410 -12.46 -0.83 -1.03
CA ARG A 410 -13.45 0.25 -1.16
C ARG A 410 -13.13 1.23 -2.30
N ALA A 411 -11.86 1.54 -2.52
CA ALA A 411 -11.44 2.50 -3.54
C ALA A 411 -11.81 2.07 -4.98
N HIS A 412 -12.06 0.79 -5.24
CA HIS A 412 -12.49 0.34 -6.57
C HIS A 412 -13.94 0.75 -6.90
N GLU A 413 -14.78 0.99 -5.90
CA GLU A 413 -16.19 1.35 -6.05
C GLU A 413 -16.42 2.86 -6.16
N VAL A 414 -15.38 3.68 -5.94
CA VAL A 414 -15.50 5.14 -5.95
C VAL A 414 -16.12 5.64 -7.24
N SER A 415 -17.23 6.38 -7.08
CA SER A 415 -18.02 7.00 -8.15
C SER A 415 -17.93 8.53 -8.14
N ALA A 416 -17.54 9.13 -6.99
CA ALA A 416 -17.38 10.57 -6.82
C ALA A 416 -16.13 10.89 -6.01
N VAL A 417 -15.39 11.93 -6.43
CA VAL A 417 -14.24 12.47 -5.70
C VAL A 417 -14.55 13.91 -5.30
N VAL A 418 -14.47 14.19 -4.02
CA VAL A 418 -14.61 15.52 -3.45
C VAL A 418 -13.22 16.06 -3.16
N PHE A 419 -12.85 17.16 -3.79
CA PHE A 419 -11.58 17.84 -3.58
C PHE A 419 -11.75 19.01 -2.64
N ASP A 420 -10.92 19.12 -1.61
CA ASP A 420 -10.65 20.41 -1.02
C ASP A 420 -9.96 21.32 -2.05
N LYS A 421 -10.12 22.63 -1.94
CA LYS A 421 -9.48 23.57 -2.85
C LYS A 421 -8.03 23.82 -2.47
N THR A 422 -7.83 24.35 -1.27
CA THR A 422 -6.57 24.97 -0.81
C THR A 422 -5.56 23.88 -0.43
N GLY A 423 -4.33 23.94 -0.98
CA GLY A 423 -3.30 22.91 -0.72
C GLY A 423 -3.53 21.59 -1.47
N THR A 424 -4.71 21.33 -1.99
CA THR A 424 -5.09 20.10 -2.71
C THR A 424 -5.08 20.32 -4.22
N LEU A 425 -5.99 21.11 -4.77
CA LEU A 425 -6.01 21.46 -6.19
C LEU A 425 -5.19 22.72 -6.49
N THR A 426 -4.92 23.53 -5.48
CA THR A 426 -4.11 24.73 -5.54
C THR A 426 -2.88 24.59 -4.66
N SER A 427 -1.89 25.48 -4.84
CA SER A 427 -0.61 25.43 -4.13
C SER A 427 -0.75 25.70 -2.62
N GLY A 428 -1.85 26.34 -2.20
CA GLY A 428 -2.06 26.78 -0.82
C GLY A 428 -1.22 27.99 -0.42
N ALA A 429 -0.42 28.52 -1.36
CA ALA A 429 0.39 29.70 -1.17
C ALA A 429 -0.15 30.83 -2.08
N PRO A 430 -0.47 32.01 -1.52
CA PRO A 430 -0.90 33.12 -2.34
C PRO A 430 0.23 33.58 -3.27
N ASN A 431 -0.12 33.95 -4.50
CA ASN A 431 0.77 34.63 -5.44
C ASN A 431 0.10 35.88 -6.01
N ILE A 432 0.86 36.70 -6.69
CA ILE A 432 0.32 37.86 -7.44
C ILE A 432 -0.33 37.33 -8.71
N ALA A 433 -1.68 37.27 -8.73
CA ALA A 433 -2.43 36.89 -9.92
C ALA A 433 -2.47 38.01 -10.95
N HIS A 434 -2.73 39.24 -10.46
CA HIS A 434 -2.75 40.44 -11.29
C HIS A 434 -2.12 41.61 -10.53
N LEU A 435 -1.52 42.50 -11.25
CA LEU A 435 -1.07 43.81 -10.75
C LEU A 435 -1.23 44.86 -11.83
N VAL A 436 -1.52 46.10 -11.42
CA VAL A 436 -1.66 47.22 -12.33
C VAL A 436 -1.20 48.48 -11.65
N ALA A 437 -0.31 49.21 -12.31
CA ALA A 437 0.15 50.52 -11.90
C ALA A 437 -0.71 51.63 -12.54
N VAL A 438 -0.99 52.69 -11.79
CA VAL A 438 -1.70 53.87 -12.33
C VAL A 438 -0.93 54.56 -13.48
N ASP A 439 0.39 54.57 -13.40
CA ASP A 439 1.29 55.14 -14.42
C ASP A 439 1.73 54.13 -15.49
N GLY A 440 1.24 52.89 -15.43
CA GLY A 440 1.61 51.81 -16.35
C GLY A 440 2.97 51.18 -16.06
N ASN A 441 3.66 51.54 -14.98
CA ASN A 441 4.96 50.97 -14.61
C ASN A 441 4.81 49.90 -13.52
N ASP A 442 4.35 48.74 -13.92
CA ASP A 442 4.13 47.61 -13.07
C ASP A 442 5.39 47.13 -12.33
N ALA A 443 6.56 47.24 -12.96
CA ALA A 443 7.83 46.87 -12.34
C ALA A 443 8.17 47.77 -11.15
N ALA A 444 7.90 49.07 -11.26
CA ALA A 444 8.18 50.04 -10.22
C ALA A 444 7.31 49.83 -9.00
N ILE A 445 6.00 49.59 -9.16
CA ILE A 445 5.11 49.34 -8.04
C ILE A 445 5.43 47.99 -7.36
N LEU A 446 5.86 46.97 -8.11
CA LEU A 446 6.28 45.69 -7.59
C LEU A 446 7.55 45.82 -6.73
N GLN A 447 8.56 46.61 -7.20
CA GLN A 447 9.77 46.91 -6.40
C GLN A 447 9.44 47.66 -5.12
N GLN A 448 8.56 48.69 -5.18
CA GLN A 448 8.13 49.45 -4.01
C GLN A 448 7.37 48.59 -3.00
N ALA A 449 6.45 47.73 -3.49
CA ALA A 449 5.76 46.77 -2.65
C ALA A 449 6.73 45.76 -2.01
N GLY A 450 7.71 45.27 -2.79
CA GLY A 450 8.76 44.37 -2.31
C GLY A 450 9.61 45.04 -1.22
N ALA A 451 9.96 46.31 -1.38
CA ALA A 451 10.70 47.05 -0.37
C ALA A 451 9.93 47.12 0.97
N LEU A 452 8.63 47.45 0.92
CA LEU A 452 7.79 47.51 2.11
C LEU A 452 7.65 46.13 2.80
N GLN A 453 7.64 45.06 2.02
CA GLN A 453 7.39 43.70 2.52
C GLN A 453 8.65 42.91 2.95
N ARG A 454 9.87 43.47 2.76
CA ARG A 454 11.15 42.80 2.97
C ARG A 454 11.33 42.26 4.39
N GLY A 455 10.75 42.91 5.38
CA GLY A 455 10.82 42.49 6.79
C GLY A 455 9.56 41.79 7.32
N SER A 456 8.62 41.41 6.45
CA SER A 456 7.34 40.83 6.85
C SER A 456 7.32 39.33 6.57
N GLU A 457 6.89 38.55 7.56
CA GLU A 457 6.65 37.08 7.44
C GLU A 457 5.24 36.75 6.92
N HIS A 458 4.43 37.75 6.57
CA HIS A 458 3.08 37.52 6.10
C HIS A 458 3.08 36.76 4.75
N PRO A 459 2.18 35.80 4.49
CA PRO A 459 2.14 35.05 3.23
C PRO A 459 2.08 35.92 1.96
N LEU A 460 1.34 37.03 2.00
CA LEU A 460 1.30 37.99 0.90
C LEU A 460 2.63 38.70 0.68
N ALA A 461 3.42 38.92 1.74
CA ALA A 461 4.76 39.50 1.63
C ALA A 461 5.69 38.55 0.88
N LYS A 462 5.66 37.27 1.21
CA LYS A 462 6.42 36.25 0.50
C LYS A 462 6.06 36.23 -0.99
N ALA A 463 4.77 36.28 -1.34
CA ALA A 463 4.31 36.33 -2.72
C ALA A 463 4.90 37.51 -3.50
N VAL A 464 4.94 38.69 -2.88
CA VAL A 464 5.53 39.88 -3.50
C VAL A 464 7.03 39.73 -3.72
N LEU A 465 7.74 39.26 -2.69
CA LEU A 465 9.20 39.10 -2.74
C LEU A 465 9.63 38.01 -3.71
N ASP A 466 8.90 36.89 -3.78
CA ASP A 466 9.15 35.81 -4.74
C ASP A 466 8.96 36.31 -6.17
N THR A 467 7.87 37.08 -6.46
CA THR A 467 7.64 37.66 -7.76
C THR A 467 8.72 38.69 -8.14
N CYS A 468 9.23 39.48 -7.18
CA CYS A 468 10.37 40.37 -7.41
C CYS A 468 11.61 39.57 -7.83
N ARG A 469 11.89 38.46 -7.14
CA ARG A 469 13.05 37.58 -7.41
C ARG A 469 12.93 36.92 -8.79
N GLU A 470 11.77 36.38 -9.13
CA GLU A 470 11.48 35.77 -10.44
C GLU A 470 11.67 36.78 -11.62
N ARG A 471 11.30 38.05 -11.41
CA ARG A 471 11.46 39.10 -12.41
C ARG A 471 12.84 39.77 -12.37
N GLY A 472 13.76 39.29 -11.52
CA GLY A 472 15.12 39.85 -11.39
C GLY A 472 15.15 41.28 -10.85
N LEU A 473 14.13 41.70 -10.10
CA LEU A 473 14.02 43.07 -9.59
C LEU A 473 14.79 43.19 -8.27
N VAL A 474 15.63 44.20 -8.16
CA VAL A 474 16.37 44.53 -6.94
C VAL A 474 15.45 45.25 -5.97
N VAL A 475 15.29 44.70 -4.77
CA VAL A 475 14.45 45.28 -3.72
C VAL A 475 15.31 46.14 -2.78
N ALA A 476 14.96 47.44 -2.69
CA ALA A 476 15.64 48.38 -1.81
C ALA A 476 15.25 48.21 -0.33
N ASP A 477 16.04 48.82 0.55
CA ASP A 477 15.71 48.87 1.98
C ASP A 477 14.77 50.05 2.30
N VAL A 478 13.78 49.80 3.14
CA VAL A 478 12.82 50.78 3.63
C VAL A 478 13.21 51.22 5.05
N THR A 479 13.14 52.53 5.29
CA THR A 479 13.29 53.07 6.63
C THR A 479 11.93 53.26 7.30
N ALA A 480 11.89 53.26 8.62
CA ALA A 480 10.66 53.46 9.44
C ALA A 480 9.51 52.49 9.02
N SER A 481 9.84 51.20 8.75
CA SER A 481 8.82 50.17 8.47
C SER A 481 7.91 49.96 9.68
N GLN A 482 6.60 50.00 9.48
CA GLN A 482 5.59 49.82 10.53
C GLN A 482 4.44 48.93 10.01
N SER A 483 4.15 47.86 10.77
CA SER A 483 2.93 47.08 10.52
C SER A 483 1.68 47.84 11.02
N LEU A 484 0.68 47.92 10.18
CA LEU A 484 -0.60 48.56 10.45
C LEU A 484 -1.62 47.43 10.75
N THR A 485 -1.87 47.12 12.01
CA THR A 485 -2.71 45.97 12.42
C THR A 485 -4.06 45.95 11.70
N GLY A 486 -4.36 44.86 10.96
CA GLY A 486 -5.60 44.67 10.20
C GLY A 486 -5.76 45.58 8.96
N ARG A 487 -4.72 46.31 8.56
CA ARG A 487 -4.75 47.27 7.41
C ARG A 487 -3.65 47.01 6.39
N GLY A 488 -2.44 46.73 6.83
CA GLY A 488 -1.30 46.53 5.92
C GLY A 488 0.03 46.88 6.56
N ILE A 489 0.95 47.43 5.75
CA ILE A 489 2.30 47.87 6.15
C ILE A 489 2.61 49.23 5.55
N ALA A 490 3.34 50.05 6.27
CA ALA A 490 3.80 51.37 5.80
C ALA A 490 5.31 51.50 6.03
N GLY A 491 5.95 52.41 5.29
CA GLY A 491 7.37 52.70 5.44
C GLY A 491 7.83 53.83 4.54
N THR A 492 9.07 54.28 4.71
CA THR A 492 9.66 55.36 3.91
C THR A 492 10.70 54.81 2.95
N LEU A 493 10.48 54.99 1.67
CA LEU A 493 11.36 54.61 0.57
C LEU A 493 11.78 55.88 -0.20
N ASP A 494 13.07 56.16 -0.27
CA ASP A 494 13.64 57.31 -0.94
C ASP A 494 12.98 58.66 -0.55
N GLY A 495 12.65 58.80 0.76
CA GLY A 495 11.99 59.98 1.31
C GLY A 495 10.47 60.07 1.06
N ARG A 496 9.87 59.09 0.37
CA ARG A 496 8.43 58.97 0.14
C ARG A 496 7.79 58.05 1.14
N GLN A 497 6.72 58.49 1.75
CA GLN A 497 5.91 57.64 2.64
C GLN A 497 4.98 56.74 1.83
N LEU A 498 5.24 55.45 1.83
CA LEU A 498 4.44 54.46 1.12
C LEU A 498 3.70 53.56 2.08
N ALA A 499 2.54 53.07 1.68
CA ALA A 499 1.83 52.04 2.42
C ALA A 499 1.18 51.04 1.44
N LEU A 500 1.19 49.75 1.83
CA LEU A 500 0.56 48.66 1.09
C LEU A 500 -0.45 48.01 2.00
N GLY A 501 -1.72 47.98 1.59
CA GLY A 501 -2.76 47.39 2.43
C GLY A 501 -4.11 47.20 1.77
N ASN A 502 -5.08 46.77 2.57
CA ASN A 502 -6.43 46.42 2.13
C ASN A 502 -7.30 47.68 1.83
N ARG A 503 -8.54 47.44 1.41
CA ARG A 503 -9.54 48.50 1.11
C ARG A 503 -9.76 49.47 2.27
N ARG A 504 -9.69 48.99 3.51
CA ARG A 504 -9.85 49.84 4.71
C ARG A 504 -8.71 50.86 4.81
N LEU A 505 -7.47 50.49 4.48
CA LEU A 505 -6.35 51.43 4.44
C LEU A 505 -6.57 52.53 3.39
N LEU A 506 -7.08 52.15 2.21
CA LEU A 506 -7.40 53.10 1.14
C LEU A 506 -8.44 54.13 1.61
N GLU A 507 -9.56 53.66 2.20
CA GLU A 507 -10.65 54.48 2.70
C GLU A 507 -10.23 55.41 3.84
N GLU A 508 -9.46 54.89 4.81
CA GLU A 508 -8.93 55.68 5.95
C GLU A 508 -7.91 56.74 5.49
N SER A 509 -7.25 56.49 4.36
CA SER A 509 -6.35 57.47 3.74
C SER A 509 -7.09 58.54 2.92
N GLY A 510 -8.40 58.54 2.88
CA GLY A 510 -9.24 59.45 2.14
C GLY A 510 -9.15 59.31 0.62
N LEU A 511 -8.69 58.16 0.15
CA LEU A 511 -8.52 57.85 -1.26
C LEU A 511 -9.66 57.00 -1.80
N SER A 512 -9.97 57.20 -3.08
CA SER A 512 -10.87 56.34 -3.83
C SER A 512 -10.11 55.47 -4.83
N ALA A 513 -10.70 54.40 -5.31
CA ALA A 513 -10.11 53.51 -6.29
C ALA A 513 -9.78 54.14 -7.65
N GLY A 514 -10.43 55.30 -7.97
CA GLY A 514 -10.18 56.01 -9.18
C GLY A 514 -10.28 55.16 -10.46
N ASP A 515 -9.30 55.27 -11.34
CA ASP A 515 -9.24 54.52 -12.60
C ASP A 515 -9.09 53.00 -12.39
N LEU A 516 -8.70 52.58 -11.19
CA LEU A 516 -8.54 51.13 -10.83
C LEU A 516 -9.82 50.49 -10.32
N ALA A 517 -10.96 51.26 -10.20
CA ALA A 517 -12.21 50.77 -9.64
C ALA A 517 -12.78 49.57 -10.41
N THR A 518 -12.70 49.60 -11.74
CA THR A 518 -13.17 48.49 -12.59
C THR A 518 -12.35 47.23 -12.33
N HIS A 519 -11.00 47.35 -12.39
CA HIS A 519 -10.12 46.21 -12.09
C HIS A 519 -10.34 45.65 -10.70
N ALA A 520 -10.52 46.53 -9.70
CA ALA A 520 -10.80 46.08 -8.32
C ALA A 520 -12.11 45.32 -8.24
N SER A 521 -13.18 45.79 -8.86
CA SER A 521 -14.48 45.12 -8.87
C SER A 521 -14.43 43.77 -9.59
N ASP A 522 -13.78 43.71 -10.72
CA ASP A 522 -13.62 42.45 -11.49
C ASP A 522 -12.83 41.39 -10.71
N TRP A 523 -11.69 41.81 -10.13
CA TRP A 523 -10.84 40.89 -9.35
C TRP A 523 -11.45 40.48 -8.01
N GLU A 524 -12.24 41.39 -7.36
CA GLU A 524 -13.05 41.01 -6.19
C GLU A 524 -14.15 39.99 -6.56
N ALA A 525 -14.77 40.16 -7.75
CA ALA A 525 -15.76 39.19 -8.24
C ALA A 525 -15.13 37.81 -8.57
N GLU A 526 -13.85 37.78 -8.94
CA GLU A 526 -13.04 36.57 -9.07
C GLU A 526 -12.60 36.00 -7.71
N GLY A 527 -12.95 36.66 -6.60
CA GLY A 527 -12.58 36.20 -5.24
C GLY A 527 -11.10 36.42 -4.90
N ARG A 528 -10.44 37.37 -5.57
CA ARG A 528 -9.06 37.73 -5.26
C ARG A 528 -8.96 38.58 -4.02
N THR A 529 -7.85 38.45 -3.29
CA THR A 529 -7.51 39.36 -2.20
C THR A 529 -6.81 40.59 -2.77
N LEU A 530 -7.36 41.75 -2.52
CA LEU A 530 -6.80 43.00 -3.05
C LEU A 530 -5.89 43.72 -2.06
N SER A 531 -4.79 44.26 -2.52
CA SER A 531 -3.92 45.22 -1.80
C SER A 531 -3.58 46.42 -2.64
N TRP A 532 -3.72 47.57 -2.02
CA TRP A 532 -3.49 48.86 -2.62
C TRP A 532 -2.15 49.43 -2.20
N LEU A 533 -1.31 49.78 -3.16
CA LEU A 533 -0.10 50.55 -2.91
C LEU A 533 -0.44 52.06 -3.00
N ILE A 534 -0.23 52.77 -1.92
CA ILE A 534 -0.55 54.19 -1.80
C ILE A 534 0.68 54.99 -1.38
N GLU A 535 0.80 56.19 -1.89
CA GLU A 535 1.72 57.22 -1.38
C GLU A 535 0.97 58.10 -0.40
N GLN A 536 1.52 58.26 0.80
CA GLN A 536 0.98 59.06 1.89
C GLN A 536 1.73 60.40 1.95
N GLY A 537 1.15 61.46 2.48
CA GLY A 537 1.77 62.76 2.63
C GLY A 537 0.84 63.92 2.29
N ALA A 538 1.41 65.07 1.83
CA ALA A 538 0.62 66.28 1.55
C ALA A 538 -0.35 66.13 0.36
N GLN A 539 -0.05 65.23 -0.58
CA GLN A 539 -0.91 64.88 -1.72
C GLN A 539 -0.99 63.34 -1.83
N PRO A 540 -1.83 62.70 -1.03
CA PRO A 540 -1.93 61.25 -1.03
C PRO A 540 -2.53 60.79 -2.37
N ARG A 541 -1.99 59.66 -2.91
CA ARG A 541 -2.47 59.08 -4.16
C ARG A 541 -2.30 57.55 -4.19
N VAL A 542 -3.13 56.88 -4.99
CA VAL A 542 -3.00 55.47 -5.32
C VAL A 542 -1.89 55.34 -6.38
N LEU A 543 -0.98 54.41 -6.15
CA LEU A 543 0.10 54.08 -7.12
C LEU A 543 -0.22 52.82 -7.92
N GLY A 544 -0.90 51.87 -7.31
CA GLY A 544 -1.28 50.63 -7.98
C GLY A 544 -2.11 49.68 -7.13
N LEU A 545 -2.57 48.62 -7.78
CA LEU A 545 -3.41 47.59 -7.22
C LEU A 545 -2.78 46.23 -7.46
N PHE A 546 -2.75 45.42 -6.44
CA PHE A 546 -2.33 44.02 -6.42
C PHE A 546 -3.51 43.11 -6.13
N ALA A 547 -3.68 42.05 -6.93
CA ALA A 547 -4.63 40.99 -6.67
C ALA A 547 -3.88 39.69 -6.40
N PHE A 548 -4.12 39.17 -5.24
CA PHE A 548 -3.53 37.90 -4.81
C PHE A 548 -4.55 36.77 -4.95
N GLY A 549 -4.05 35.62 -5.38
CA GLY A 549 -4.83 34.42 -5.53
C GLY A 549 -4.00 33.19 -5.32
N ASP A 550 -4.65 32.05 -5.15
CA ASP A 550 -4.01 30.76 -5.11
C ASP A 550 -3.89 30.18 -6.53
N THR A 551 -2.78 29.52 -6.82
CA THR A 551 -2.50 28.98 -8.16
C THR A 551 -2.91 27.52 -8.22
N LEU A 552 -3.48 27.09 -9.34
CA LEU A 552 -3.73 25.68 -9.60
C LEU A 552 -2.41 24.90 -9.62
N LYS A 553 -2.39 23.76 -8.95
CA LYS A 553 -1.25 22.84 -9.04
C LYS A 553 -1.10 22.31 -10.46
N PRO A 554 0.15 22.12 -10.93
CA PRO A 554 0.40 21.36 -12.15
C PRO A 554 -0.31 20.02 -12.10
N GLY A 555 -0.97 19.64 -13.21
CA GLY A 555 -1.69 18.37 -13.30
C GLY A 555 -3.11 18.33 -12.68
N ALA A 556 -3.61 19.41 -12.05
CA ALA A 556 -4.96 19.43 -11.47
C ALA A 556 -6.05 19.24 -12.54
N LEU A 557 -5.95 19.95 -13.66
CA LEU A 557 -6.89 19.77 -14.79
C LEU A 557 -6.82 18.36 -15.38
N GLU A 558 -5.61 17.82 -15.51
CA GLU A 558 -5.39 16.47 -16.02
C GLU A 558 -6.00 15.42 -15.09
N ALA A 559 -5.84 15.58 -13.77
CA ALA A 559 -6.45 14.72 -12.77
C ALA A 559 -7.97 14.67 -12.89
N VAL A 560 -8.64 15.82 -13.00
CA VAL A 560 -10.09 15.92 -13.16
C VAL A 560 -10.55 15.27 -14.48
N ASN A 561 -9.86 15.56 -15.59
CA ASN A 561 -10.17 14.95 -16.88
C ASN A 561 -10.02 13.43 -16.85
N ARG A 562 -9.03 12.93 -16.14
CA ARG A 562 -8.80 11.49 -15.99
C ARG A 562 -9.84 10.80 -15.13
N LEU A 563 -10.32 11.45 -14.07
CA LEU A 563 -11.46 10.98 -13.28
C LEU A 563 -12.73 10.91 -14.15
N LYS A 564 -12.98 11.96 -14.93
CA LYS A 564 -14.11 12.00 -15.86
C LYS A 564 -14.04 10.88 -16.91
N ALA A 565 -12.85 10.59 -17.46
CA ALA A 565 -12.64 9.45 -18.37
C ALA A 565 -12.86 8.09 -17.69
N GLN A 566 -12.71 8.01 -16.37
CA GLN A 566 -13.02 6.84 -15.55
C GLN A 566 -14.48 6.79 -15.07
N HIS A 567 -15.34 7.68 -15.54
CA HIS A 567 -16.74 7.85 -15.10
C HIS A 567 -16.87 8.16 -13.60
N ILE A 568 -15.94 8.94 -13.06
CA ILE A 568 -15.96 9.42 -11.66
C ILE A 568 -16.27 10.91 -11.70
N SER A 569 -17.31 11.34 -10.98
CA SER A 569 -17.63 12.76 -10.81
C SER A 569 -16.62 13.45 -9.90
N SER A 570 -16.33 14.71 -10.19
CA SER A 570 -15.47 15.55 -9.35
C SER A 570 -16.31 16.66 -8.73
N HIS A 571 -16.15 16.89 -7.43
CA HIS A 571 -16.82 17.93 -6.65
C HIS A 571 -15.76 18.81 -6.00
N LEU A 572 -16.00 20.12 -5.96
CA LEU A 572 -15.15 21.08 -5.25
C LEU A 572 -15.80 21.45 -3.91
N LEU A 573 -15.06 21.29 -2.81
CA LEU A 573 -15.51 21.64 -1.46
C LEU A 573 -14.51 22.64 -0.86
N THR A 574 -14.98 23.84 -0.49
CA THR A 574 -14.10 24.87 0.05
C THR A 574 -14.82 25.81 1.03
N GLY A 575 -14.03 26.34 1.98
CA GLY A 575 -14.47 27.43 2.85
C GLY A 575 -14.40 28.83 2.20
N ASP A 576 -13.81 28.91 1.03
CA ASP A 576 -13.66 30.18 0.30
C ASP A 576 -15.00 30.69 -0.22
N ASN A 577 -15.00 31.97 -0.61
CA ASN A 577 -16.16 32.59 -1.22
C ASN A 577 -16.49 31.96 -2.60
N ARG A 578 -17.74 32.16 -3.03
CA ARG A 578 -18.27 31.60 -4.28
C ARG A 578 -17.51 32.08 -5.53
N GLY A 579 -16.98 33.29 -5.53
CA GLY A 579 -16.20 33.83 -6.65
C GLY A 579 -14.93 33.04 -6.89
N SER A 580 -14.10 32.89 -5.84
CA SER A 580 -12.86 32.10 -5.88
C SER A 580 -13.12 30.63 -6.25
N ALA A 581 -14.14 30.01 -5.63
CA ALA A 581 -14.50 28.62 -5.92
C ALA A 581 -14.92 28.42 -7.38
N ARG A 582 -15.70 29.38 -7.94
CA ARG A 582 -16.19 29.32 -9.31
C ARG A 582 -15.05 29.43 -10.34
N VAL A 583 -14.08 30.30 -10.12
CA VAL A 583 -12.92 30.45 -11.02
C VAL A 583 -12.14 29.14 -11.10
N VAL A 584 -11.86 28.51 -9.95
CA VAL A 584 -11.15 27.23 -9.89
C VAL A 584 -11.97 26.12 -10.55
N ALA A 585 -13.25 26.03 -10.26
CA ALA A 585 -14.13 25.02 -10.82
C ALA A 585 -14.24 25.13 -12.34
N GLN A 586 -14.41 26.34 -12.86
CA GLN A 586 -14.47 26.60 -14.31
C GLN A 586 -13.14 26.22 -15.01
N ALA A 587 -12.00 26.58 -14.42
CA ALA A 587 -10.69 26.25 -14.97
C ALA A 587 -10.44 24.73 -15.00
N LEU A 588 -11.02 23.96 -14.08
CA LEU A 588 -10.89 22.51 -13.98
C LEU A 588 -12.03 21.72 -14.63
N GLY A 589 -13.11 22.37 -15.06
CA GLY A 589 -14.30 21.72 -15.62
C GLY A 589 -15.06 20.90 -14.57
N ILE A 590 -15.13 21.40 -13.32
CA ILE A 590 -15.93 20.83 -12.21
C ILE A 590 -17.25 21.57 -12.15
N ASP A 591 -18.37 20.85 -12.28
CA ASP A 591 -19.70 21.43 -12.29
C ASP A 591 -20.29 21.60 -10.88
N ASP A 592 -19.97 20.66 -9.97
CA ASP A 592 -20.51 20.64 -8.62
C ASP A 592 -19.58 21.35 -7.62
N VAL A 593 -20.03 22.50 -7.10
CA VAL A 593 -19.26 23.38 -6.21
C VAL A 593 -19.97 23.64 -4.91
N HIS A 594 -19.33 23.32 -3.80
CA HIS A 594 -19.74 23.60 -2.45
C HIS A 594 -18.80 24.64 -1.83
N ALA A 595 -19.17 25.91 -1.93
CA ALA A 595 -18.41 27.05 -1.41
C ALA A 595 -18.97 27.54 -0.06
N GLU A 596 -18.15 28.32 0.67
CA GLU A 596 -18.53 28.92 1.97
C GLU A 596 -18.87 27.87 3.04
N VAL A 597 -18.29 26.65 2.93
CA VAL A 597 -18.53 25.54 3.86
C VAL A 597 -17.57 25.64 5.04
N LEU A 598 -18.11 25.75 6.24
CA LEU A 598 -17.30 25.79 7.46
C LEU A 598 -16.57 24.45 7.67
N PRO A 599 -15.39 24.43 8.31
CA PRO A 599 -14.65 23.19 8.57
C PRO A 599 -15.47 22.11 9.27
N ALA A 600 -16.35 22.50 10.21
CA ALA A 600 -17.24 21.58 10.90
C ALA A 600 -18.32 20.95 9.98
N ASP A 601 -18.72 21.65 8.93
CA ASP A 601 -19.80 21.22 8.02
C ASP A 601 -19.27 20.43 6.82
N LYS A 602 -17.95 20.43 6.57
CA LYS A 602 -17.33 19.64 5.48
C LYS A 602 -17.68 18.17 5.58
N ALA A 603 -17.59 17.59 6.79
CA ALA A 603 -17.94 16.20 7.05
C ALA A 603 -19.42 15.88 6.76
N ALA A 604 -20.32 16.80 7.09
CA ALA A 604 -21.75 16.65 6.82
C ALA A 604 -22.04 16.69 5.31
N THR A 605 -21.36 17.57 4.56
CA THR A 605 -21.47 17.65 3.09
C THR A 605 -21.00 16.36 2.43
N VAL A 606 -19.85 15.83 2.83
CA VAL A 606 -19.32 14.54 2.34
C VAL A 606 -20.31 13.42 2.67
N THR A 607 -20.85 13.37 3.89
CA THR A 607 -21.83 12.36 4.31
C THR A 607 -23.13 12.45 3.49
N ALA A 608 -23.55 13.65 3.10
CA ALA A 608 -24.72 13.81 2.23
C ALA A 608 -24.48 13.24 0.83
N LEU A 609 -23.30 13.43 0.26
CA LEU A 609 -22.91 12.91 -1.04
C LEU A 609 -22.83 11.37 -1.08
N LYS A 610 -22.50 10.72 0.03
CA LYS A 610 -22.49 9.24 0.15
C LYS A 610 -23.85 8.59 -0.12
N LYS A 611 -24.94 9.34 -0.09
CA LYS A 611 -26.27 8.81 -0.44
C LYS A 611 -26.42 8.52 -1.94
N THR A 612 -25.57 9.11 -2.77
CA THR A 612 -25.61 8.97 -4.23
C THR A 612 -24.60 7.96 -4.77
N GLY A 613 -23.62 7.53 -3.95
CA GLY A 613 -22.58 6.59 -4.36
C GLY A 613 -21.43 6.54 -3.37
N VAL A 614 -20.38 5.80 -3.73
CA VAL A 614 -19.15 5.70 -2.93
C VAL A 614 -18.30 6.92 -3.18
N VAL A 615 -17.96 7.65 -2.12
CA VAL A 615 -17.31 8.96 -2.16
C VAL A 615 -15.90 8.88 -1.60
N ALA A 616 -14.92 9.38 -2.39
CA ALA A 616 -13.59 9.69 -1.90
C ALA A 616 -13.48 11.19 -1.57
N MET A 617 -12.86 11.52 -0.42
CA MET A 617 -12.50 12.90 -0.06
C MET A 617 -10.99 13.07 -0.18
N VAL A 618 -10.56 14.14 -0.85
CA VAL A 618 -9.14 14.50 -1.02
C VAL A 618 -8.85 15.81 -0.29
N GLY A 619 -7.88 15.81 0.60
CA GLY A 619 -7.49 17.00 1.38
C GLY A 619 -6.07 16.88 1.92
N ASP A 620 -5.52 17.99 2.45
CA ASP A 620 -4.14 18.06 2.95
C ASP A 620 -4.04 18.55 4.40
N GLY A 621 -5.08 19.20 4.94
CA GLY A 621 -5.04 19.92 6.20
C GLY A 621 -5.68 19.21 7.40
N ILE A 622 -5.38 19.73 8.60
CA ILE A 622 -6.05 19.34 9.86
C ILE A 622 -7.56 19.58 9.74
N ASN A 623 -7.97 20.63 9.04
CA ASN A 623 -9.36 21.01 8.86
C ASN A 623 -10.16 19.99 8.04
N ASP A 624 -9.47 19.17 7.25
CA ASP A 624 -10.09 18.16 6.38
C ASP A 624 -10.17 16.78 7.05
N ALA A 625 -9.43 16.55 8.14
CA ALA A 625 -9.40 15.26 8.81
C ALA A 625 -10.80 14.71 9.18
N PRO A 626 -11.76 15.51 9.67
CA PRO A 626 -13.13 15.03 9.89
C PRO A 626 -13.86 14.64 8.59
N ALA A 627 -13.62 15.36 7.50
CA ALA A 627 -14.20 15.07 6.19
C ALA A 627 -13.56 13.84 5.53
N LEU A 628 -12.24 13.69 5.66
CA LEU A 628 -11.49 12.49 5.23
C LEU A 628 -11.99 11.24 5.95
N ALA A 629 -12.22 11.33 7.27
CA ALA A 629 -12.76 10.24 8.07
C ALA A 629 -14.24 9.93 7.77
N ALA A 630 -15.02 10.93 7.39
CA ALA A 630 -16.45 10.79 7.06
C ALA A 630 -16.68 10.16 5.66
N ALA A 631 -15.75 10.30 4.74
CA ALA A 631 -15.81 9.71 3.41
C ALA A 631 -15.76 8.17 3.47
N ASP A 632 -16.13 7.50 2.37
CA ASP A 632 -15.90 6.07 2.22
C ASP A 632 -14.40 5.78 2.07
N ILE A 633 -13.68 6.69 1.41
CA ILE A 633 -12.22 6.70 1.29
C ILE A 633 -11.69 8.11 1.50
N GLY A 634 -10.89 8.32 2.53
CA GLY A 634 -10.07 9.52 2.67
C GLY A 634 -8.76 9.38 1.87
N ILE A 635 -8.37 10.41 1.15
CA ILE A 635 -7.11 10.50 0.41
C ILE A 635 -6.36 11.74 0.90
N ALA A 636 -5.28 11.54 1.65
CA ALA A 636 -4.42 12.64 2.12
C ALA A 636 -3.36 12.97 1.07
N MET A 637 -3.18 14.28 0.78
CA MET A 637 -2.16 14.77 -0.14
C MET A 637 -0.81 14.93 0.57
N GLY A 638 0.30 14.69 -0.15
CA GLY A 638 1.66 14.91 0.31
C GLY A 638 1.89 16.37 0.74
N GLY A 639 2.62 16.55 1.85
CA GLY A 639 2.75 17.84 2.53
C GLY A 639 1.64 18.11 3.53
N GLY A 640 0.61 17.25 3.61
CA GLY A 640 -0.45 17.32 4.60
C GLY A 640 0.03 17.01 6.02
N THR A 641 -0.82 17.33 6.99
CA THR A 641 -0.52 17.10 8.40
C THR A 641 -0.59 15.62 8.76
N ASP A 642 0.17 15.20 9.79
CA ASP A 642 0.12 13.84 10.31
C ASP A 642 -1.32 13.42 10.68
N VAL A 643 -2.16 14.36 11.13
CA VAL A 643 -3.57 14.11 11.46
C VAL A 643 -4.37 13.72 10.22
N ALA A 644 -4.17 14.40 9.09
CA ALA A 644 -4.82 14.06 7.82
C ALA A 644 -4.37 12.68 7.32
N MET A 645 -3.08 12.38 7.39
CA MET A 645 -2.55 11.07 7.00
C MET A 645 -3.12 9.92 7.86
N HIS A 646 -3.28 10.14 9.16
CA HIS A 646 -3.90 9.14 10.05
C HIS A 646 -5.39 8.91 9.78
N ALA A 647 -6.12 9.95 9.37
CA ALA A 647 -7.55 9.87 9.05
C ALA A 647 -7.82 9.24 7.67
N ALA A 648 -6.85 9.28 6.77
CA ALA A 648 -7.00 8.81 5.39
C ALA A 648 -6.77 7.30 5.25
N GLY A 649 -7.50 6.68 4.33
CA GLY A 649 -7.25 5.30 3.88
C GLY A 649 -6.17 5.20 2.80
N ILE A 650 -5.89 6.30 2.08
CA ILE A 650 -4.83 6.41 1.09
C ILE A 650 -4.03 7.69 1.36
N THR A 651 -2.71 7.60 1.36
CA THR A 651 -1.81 8.75 1.48
C THR A 651 -0.97 8.87 0.22
N LEU A 652 -1.00 10.03 -0.40
CA LEU A 652 -0.18 10.38 -1.54
C LEU A 652 1.06 11.11 -1.04
N MET A 653 2.24 10.58 -1.28
CA MET A 653 3.50 11.15 -0.77
C MET A 653 3.85 12.50 -1.42
N ARG A 654 3.31 12.75 -2.59
CA ARG A 654 3.46 14.01 -3.32
C ARG A 654 2.16 14.80 -3.31
N GLY A 655 2.30 16.12 -3.36
CA GLY A 655 1.17 17.03 -3.55
C GLY A 655 0.64 17.09 -4.99
N ASP A 656 0.88 16.05 -5.80
CA ASP A 656 0.47 15.97 -7.22
C ASP A 656 -0.95 15.41 -7.36
N PRO A 657 -1.92 16.21 -7.84
CA PRO A 657 -3.30 15.75 -8.01
C PRO A 657 -3.47 14.55 -8.95
N ARG A 658 -2.55 14.33 -9.91
CA ARG A 658 -2.58 13.19 -10.85
C ARG A 658 -2.48 11.84 -10.16
N LEU A 659 -1.95 11.80 -8.94
CA LEU A 659 -1.89 10.58 -8.13
C LEU A 659 -3.27 10.11 -7.64
N VAL A 660 -4.27 10.99 -7.57
CA VAL A 660 -5.63 10.63 -7.15
C VAL A 660 -6.27 9.63 -8.12
N PRO A 661 -6.41 9.94 -9.42
CA PRO A 661 -6.93 8.97 -10.39
C PRO A 661 -6.03 7.73 -10.52
N ALA A 662 -4.71 7.86 -10.32
CA ALA A 662 -3.79 6.72 -10.34
C ALA A 662 -4.02 5.76 -9.15
N ALA A 663 -4.29 6.29 -7.96
CA ALA A 663 -4.61 5.50 -6.77
C ALA A 663 -5.92 4.70 -6.93
N LEU A 664 -6.94 5.33 -7.52
CA LEU A 664 -8.21 4.66 -7.82
C LEU A 664 -8.04 3.60 -8.93
N GLU A 665 -7.20 3.87 -9.94
CA GLU A 665 -6.93 2.92 -11.02
C GLU A 665 -6.21 1.67 -10.52
N ILE A 666 -5.14 1.81 -9.72
CA ILE A 666 -4.41 0.65 -9.17
C ILE A 666 -5.31 -0.17 -8.24
N SER A 667 -6.17 0.48 -7.45
CA SER A 667 -7.15 -0.21 -6.61
C SER A 667 -8.13 -1.02 -7.43
N ARG A 668 -8.71 -0.45 -8.51
CA ARG A 668 -9.59 -1.17 -9.46
C ARG A 668 -8.89 -2.36 -10.12
N LYS A 669 -7.65 -2.17 -10.57
CA LYS A 669 -6.86 -3.26 -11.18
C LYS A 669 -6.53 -4.36 -10.19
N THR A 670 -6.19 -4.00 -8.96
CA THR A 670 -5.91 -4.97 -7.90
C THR A 670 -7.16 -5.79 -7.55
N TYR A 671 -8.30 -5.12 -7.38
CA TYR A 671 -9.56 -5.80 -7.13
C TYR A 671 -10.00 -6.71 -8.30
N ALA A 672 -9.82 -6.25 -9.53
CA ALA A 672 -10.07 -7.09 -10.72
C ALA A 672 -9.18 -8.35 -10.72
N LYS A 673 -7.91 -8.23 -10.31
CA LYS A 673 -7.01 -9.39 -10.16
C LYS A 673 -7.43 -10.31 -9.01
N ILE A 674 -7.92 -9.78 -7.91
CA ILE A 674 -8.50 -10.60 -6.82
C ILE A 674 -9.66 -11.44 -7.37
N ARG A 675 -10.61 -10.83 -8.09
CA ARG A 675 -11.74 -11.56 -8.69
C ARG A 675 -11.29 -12.62 -9.70
N GLN A 676 -10.33 -12.30 -10.56
CA GLN A 676 -9.76 -13.24 -11.51
C GLN A 676 -9.05 -14.40 -10.79
N ASN A 677 -8.29 -14.12 -9.74
CA ASN A 677 -7.62 -15.13 -8.95
C ASN A 677 -8.61 -16.08 -8.26
N LEU A 678 -9.69 -15.53 -7.70
CA LEU A 678 -10.77 -16.32 -7.11
C LEU A 678 -11.44 -17.20 -8.18
N PHE A 679 -11.71 -16.66 -9.37
CA PHE A 679 -12.24 -17.43 -10.49
C PHE A 679 -11.32 -18.63 -10.82
N TRP A 680 -10.00 -18.40 -11.00
CA TRP A 680 -9.04 -19.47 -11.25
C TRP A 680 -8.97 -20.48 -10.11
N ALA A 681 -9.01 -20.02 -8.86
CA ALA A 681 -8.99 -20.91 -7.70
C ALA A 681 -10.22 -21.81 -7.60
N PHE A 682 -11.40 -21.36 -8.08
CA PHE A 682 -12.64 -22.12 -8.02
C PHE A 682 -12.90 -22.97 -9.26
N VAL A 683 -12.55 -22.50 -10.45
CA VAL A 683 -12.93 -23.18 -11.72
C VAL A 683 -12.32 -24.57 -11.82
N TYR A 684 -11.07 -24.74 -11.40
CA TYR A 684 -10.42 -26.06 -11.40
C TYR A 684 -11.15 -27.07 -10.49
N ASN A 685 -11.60 -26.61 -9.32
CA ASN A 685 -12.34 -27.46 -8.39
C ASN A 685 -13.78 -27.73 -8.89
N LEU A 686 -14.45 -26.69 -9.44
CA LEU A 686 -15.82 -26.80 -9.94
C LEU A 686 -15.94 -27.80 -11.09
N ILE A 687 -14.96 -27.85 -11.98
CA ILE A 687 -14.91 -28.81 -13.09
C ILE A 687 -14.31 -30.14 -12.65
N GLY A 688 -13.24 -30.11 -11.88
CA GLY A 688 -12.49 -31.31 -11.53
C GLY A 688 -13.19 -32.23 -10.54
N ILE A 689 -13.95 -31.70 -9.57
CA ILE A 689 -14.67 -32.51 -8.59
C ILE A 689 -15.71 -33.45 -9.26
N PRO A 690 -16.60 -32.96 -10.13
CA PRO A 690 -17.51 -33.86 -10.86
C PRO A 690 -16.76 -34.88 -11.73
N LEU A 691 -15.72 -34.46 -12.47
CA LEU A 691 -14.94 -35.39 -13.30
C LEU A 691 -14.30 -36.51 -12.46
N ALA A 692 -13.75 -36.17 -11.29
CA ALA A 692 -13.18 -37.14 -10.35
C ALA A 692 -14.27 -38.06 -9.78
N ALA A 693 -15.41 -37.52 -9.38
CA ALA A 693 -16.52 -38.30 -8.83
C ALA A 693 -17.10 -39.29 -9.85
N PHE A 694 -17.11 -38.95 -11.14
CA PHE A 694 -17.53 -39.84 -12.22
C PHE A 694 -16.42 -40.77 -12.74
N GLY A 695 -15.23 -40.77 -12.14
CA GLY A 695 -14.12 -41.65 -12.52
C GLY A 695 -13.39 -41.25 -13.81
N LEU A 696 -13.58 -40.00 -14.26
CA LEU A 696 -12.97 -39.46 -15.49
C LEU A 696 -11.62 -38.75 -15.20
N LEU A 697 -11.22 -38.64 -13.94
CA LEU A 697 -10.00 -37.97 -13.51
C LEU A 697 -9.24 -38.83 -12.50
N ASN A 698 -8.02 -39.24 -12.86
CA ASN A 698 -7.17 -39.97 -11.91
C ASN A 698 -6.47 -39.02 -10.90
N PRO A 699 -5.99 -39.53 -9.75
CA PRO A 699 -5.37 -38.71 -8.71
C PRO A 699 -4.14 -37.91 -9.18
N VAL A 700 -3.35 -38.42 -10.15
CA VAL A 700 -2.16 -37.75 -10.69
C VAL A 700 -2.56 -36.51 -11.48
N LEU A 701 -3.55 -36.65 -12.39
CA LEU A 701 -4.09 -35.53 -13.15
C LEU A 701 -4.80 -34.52 -12.24
N ALA A 702 -5.50 -35.00 -11.22
CA ALA A 702 -6.10 -34.15 -10.18
C ALA A 702 -5.05 -33.29 -9.46
N GLY A 703 -3.93 -33.88 -9.07
CA GLY A 703 -2.79 -33.16 -8.46
C GLY A 703 -2.15 -32.16 -9.40
N ALA A 704 -1.97 -32.51 -10.68
CA ALA A 704 -1.44 -31.60 -11.70
C ALA A 704 -2.36 -30.39 -11.92
N ALA A 705 -3.68 -30.60 -12.04
CA ALA A 705 -4.66 -29.52 -12.16
C ALA A 705 -4.64 -28.58 -10.95
N MET A 706 -4.51 -29.11 -9.74
CA MET A 706 -4.38 -28.35 -8.50
C MET A 706 -3.10 -27.49 -8.49
N ALA A 707 -1.95 -28.04 -8.93
CA ALA A 707 -0.71 -27.28 -9.04
C ALA A 707 -0.84 -26.16 -10.08
N LEU A 708 -1.46 -26.42 -11.23
CA LEU A 708 -1.74 -25.40 -12.27
C LEU A 708 -2.65 -24.29 -11.75
N SER A 709 -3.65 -24.60 -10.93
CA SER A 709 -4.51 -23.61 -10.28
C SER A 709 -3.67 -22.61 -9.47
N SER A 710 -2.75 -23.10 -8.66
CA SER A 710 -1.84 -22.24 -7.87
C SER A 710 -0.93 -21.39 -8.75
N VAL A 711 -0.37 -21.96 -9.82
CA VAL A 711 0.46 -21.22 -10.81
C VAL A 711 -0.35 -20.12 -11.48
N SER A 712 -1.59 -20.42 -11.89
CA SER A 712 -2.49 -19.45 -12.54
C SER A 712 -2.76 -18.24 -11.65
N VAL A 713 -3.08 -18.47 -10.37
CA VAL A 713 -3.36 -17.40 -9.39
C VAL A 713 -2.12 -16.53 -9.17
N VAL A 714 -0.97 -17.15 -8.93
CA VAL A 714 0.28 -16.42 -8.67
C VAL A 714 0.71 -15.61 -9.88
N SER A 715 0.73 -16.23 -11.07
CA SER A 715 1.14 -15.56 -12.31
C SER A 715 0.22 -14.37 -12.62
N ASN A 716 -1.08 -14.54 -12.42
CA ASN A 716 -2.05 -13.46 -12.65
C ASN A 716 -1.86 -12.30 -11.65
N ALA A 717 -1.57 -12.57 -10.38
CA ALA A 717 -1.26 -11.52 -9.39
C ALA A 717 0.02 -10.76 -9.74
N LEU A 718 1.07 -11.46 -10.20
CA LEU A 718 2.35 -10.86 -10.58
C LEU A 718 2.24 -9.91 -11.79
N LEU A 719 1.22 -10.05 -12.64
CA LEU A 719 0.96 -9.11 -13.74
C LEU A 719 0.69 -7.67 -13.23
N LEU A 720 0.28 -7.48 -11.96
CA LEU A 720 0.18 -6.13 -11.39
C LEU A 720 1.52 -5.40 -11.36
N LYS A 721 2.64 -6.11 -11.32
CA LYS A 721 3.98 -5.48 -11.31
C LYS A 721 4.31 -4.71 -12.59
N THR A 722 3.60 -4.98 -13.68
CA THR A 722 3.78 -4.28 -14.96
C THR A 722 2.96 -2.99 -15.04
N TRP A 723 2.11 -2.72 -14.03
CA TRP A 723 1.33 -1.50 -14.02
C TRP A 723 2.21 -0.27 -13.83
N LYS A 724 1.90 0.74 -14.59
CA LYS A 724 2.48 2.07 -14.50
C LYS A 724 1.35 3.09 -14.60
N PRO A 725 1.37 4.17 -13.83
CA PRO A 725 0.43 5.26 -14.01
C PRO A 725 0.69 5.91 -15.37
N LYS A 726 -0.35 6.05 -16.20
CA LYS A 726 -0.27 6.81 -17.45
C LYS A 726 0.08 8.25 -17.07
N ASP A 727 0.79 8.99 -17.88
CA ASP A 727 1.06 10.43 -17.75
C ASP A 727 2.05 10.88 -16.65
N LEU A 728 2.57 9.97 -15.82
CA LEU A 728 3.74 10.25 -14.98
C LEU A 728 5.07 9.85 -15.67
N GLU A 729 5.01 9.23 -16.85
CA GLU A 729 6.19 8.81 -17.62
C GLU A 729 6.81 9.96 -18.47
N ASP A 730 6.04 10.98 -18.85
CA ASP A 730 6.54 12.08 -19.71
C ASP A 730 7.58 13.00 -19.04
N GLN A 731 7.94 12.76 -17.80
CA GLN A 731 8.97 13.52 -17.06
C GLN A 731 10.26 12.71 -16.83
N ARG A 732 10.44 11.57 -17.47
CA ARG A 732 11.76 10.93 -17.50
C ARG A 732 12.58 11.53 -18.63
N PRO A 733 13.77 12.11 -18.36
CA PRO A 733 14.68 12.59 -19.40
C PRO A 733 15.14 11.45 -20.31
#